data_beb2e2dc60b66e980206e88b6a4f7258
#
_entry.id   beb2e2dc60b66e980206e88b6a4f7258
#
_cell.length_a   1.000
_cell.length_b   1.000
_cell.length_c   1.000
_cell.angle_alpha   90.00
_cell.angle_beta   90.00
_cell.angle_gamma   90.00
#
_symmetry.space_group_name_H-M   'P 1'
#
loop_
_entity.id
_entity.type
_entity.pdbx_description
1 polymer ?
#
loop_
_entity_poly.entity_id
_entity_poly.type
_entity_poly.pdbx_seq_one_letter_code
_entity_poly.pdbx_strand_id
1 'polypeptide(L)'
;MKKHMWIALLLLPALLLAACGAQTGENMAAETEPAAGPEEKIVSDLYVQKVDGLPEDFILGMDVSSLLAEERSGVRYFDFDGQEKDLLQILAENGITHIRVRVWNDPFDEQGRGFGGGNCDINSALEIGKRAAQYGLKLIVDFHYSDFWADPGKQMVPRAWAGLDVEAKAEALYAYTRDCLQLLRDAGADVAMVQVGNETNGALCGEDRWANIQLLMKAGSRAVREVCPEALVAIHFANPERSGSYANYAEYLDYYEVDYDVFASSYYSFWHGSRENLAAVLGEVNRLYGKKVMVMETSWPYTGADSDFSGNNVGEGFSQPVDYPFTIQGQANSVRDVADTVAHIPGGIGLCYWEGAWIAVGTESWEENAAKWEQFGSGWASSFAGVYDPEDAGKWYGGSSWDNQAFFDPAGRPLESLRVFSLLRQGNDLPLRPDAAEDCSITVDLAGELKLPETVDAIMSDNSRRAIPVNWELDEQTRQQMFAGGPAVYEIRGEAQGLPARCQVNMVQFNYLENGDFETGSQEPWTLIERGRADQLYVENKASDSLDGKWHMHFWSAERDSVDFSLEQSLTDLAPGSYRFSISIMGGDCGETEIFAYALVDGQLVDSAPMQVTVWDSWDTAVLSGIRLERGQTLTVGVSVKCQGAGNGAWGKIDGAALNAEG
;
A
#
# COMPACT_ATOMS: atom_id res chain seq x y z
N MET A 1 46.74 42.36 38.34
CA MET A 1 48.11 42.70 38.70
C MET A 1 49.00 41.61 38.15
N LYS A 2 49.73 41.88 37.08
CA LYS A 2 51.20 41.81 36.89
C LYS A 2 51.80 40.44 37.26
N LYS A 3 52.65 39.76 36.50
CA LYS A 3 53.48 40.05 35.34
C LYS A 3 54.31 38.80 35.00
N HIS A 4 54.65 38.63 33.71
CA HIS A 4 55.92 38.30 33.05
C HIS A 4 56.51 36.89 33.18
N MET A 5 56.60 36.04 32.08
CA MET A 5 57.61 36.18 31.01
C MET A 5 59.05 35.82 31.45
N TRP A 6 59.69 34.81 30.79
CA TRP A 6 60.93 34.90 30.08
C TRP A 6 61.29 33.61 29.31
N ILE A 7 61.79 33.86 28.11
CA ILE A 7 62.36 33.03 27.04
C ILE A 7 63.81 32.63 27.39
N ALA A 8 64.27 31.48 26.95
CA ALA A 8 65.67 31.26 26.64
C ALA A 8 65.89 30.25 25.50
N LEU A 9 66.33 30.75 24.40
CA LEU A 9 66.98 30.12 23.24
C LEU A 9 68.37 29.68 23.59
N LEU A 10 68.90 28.55 23.10
CA LEU A 10 70.35 28.38 22.83
C LEU A 10 70.64 27.37 21.71
N LEU A 11 71.53 27.78 20.84
CA LEU A 11 72.00 27.30 19.56
C LEU A 11 73.04 26.17 19.64
N LEU A 12 73.05 25.41 18.53
CA LEU A 12 74.07 24.52 17.91
C LEU A 12 75.51 24.64 18.36
N PRO A 13 76.43 23.63 18.06
CA PRO A 13 76.93 23.46 16.70
C PRO A 13 77.13 22.01 16.20
N ALA A 14 77.22 21.93 14.87
CA ALA A 14 77.62 20.82 14.05
C ALA A 14 79.10 20.42 14.14
N LEU A 15 79.44 19.16 13.94
CA LEU A 15 80.76 18.69 13.51
C LEU A 15 80.60 17.60 12.45
N LEU A 16 81.14 17.90 11.27
CA LEU A 16 81.33 16.95 10.16
C LEU A 16 82.46 15.97 10.48
N LEU A 17 82.33 14.73 10.11
CA LEU A 17 83.44 13.88 9.68
C LEU A 17 82.91 12.89 8.60
N ALA A 18 83.57 12.99 7.44
CA ALA A 18 83.41 12.16 6.27
C ALA A 18 84.19 10.85 6.40
N ALA A 19 83.63 9.72 6.00
CA ALA A 19 84.37 8.58 5.50
C ALA A 19 83.52 7.81 4.47
N CYS A 20 84.14 7.60 3.30
CA CYS A 20 83.63 6.84 2.14
C CYS A 20 83.43 5.38 2.43
N GLY A 21 82.46 4.78 1.75
CA GLY A 21 82.33 3.32 1.59
C GLY A 21 81.07 2.85 0.95
N ALA A 22 81.11 2.61 -0.38
CA ALA A 22 80.40 1.64 -1.21
C ALA A 22 78.83 1.57 -1.22
N GLN A 23 78.36 1.86 -2.41
CA GLN A 23 76.96 1.62 -2.91
C GLN A 23 76.52 0.17 -2.81
N THR A 24 75.33 -0.06 -2.28
CA THR A 24 74.36 -1.00 -2.84
C THR A 24 73.02 -0.33 -2.80
N GLY A 25 72.47 -0.04 -4.00
CA GLY A 25 71.14 0.52 -4.14
C GLY A 25 70.08 -0.53 -3.85
N GLU A 26 69.25 -0.27 -2.86
CA GLU A 26 67.91 -0.83 -2.80
C GLU A 26 66.93 0.30 -3.07
N ASN A 27 66.31 0.22 -4.25
CA ASN A 27 65.12 0.97 -4.59
C ASN A 27 64.00 0.56 -3.62
N MET A 28 63.65 1.42 -2.69
CA MET A 28 62.32 1.42 -2.11
C MET A 28 61.36 1.88 -3.20
N ALA A 29 60.77 0.90 -3.91
CA ALA A 29 59.58 1.14 -4.70
C ALA A 29 58.49 1.60 -3.75
N ALA A 30 57.92 2.77 -3.97
CA ALA A 30 56.62 3.13 -3.39
C ALA A 30 55.65 2.03 -3.79
N GLU A 31 55.08 1.36 -2.82
CA GLU A 31 53.90 0.51 -3.05
C GLU A 31 52.82 1.44 -3.57
N THR A 32 52.63 1.45 -4.89
CA THR A 32 51.40 1.93 -5.50
C THR A 32 50.31 0.94 -5.11
N GLU A 33 49.33 1.40 -4.38
CA GLU A 33 48.07 0.66 -4.22
C GLU A 33 47.68 0.08 -5.59
N PRO A 34 47.29 -1.19 -5.68
CA PRO A 34 46.82 -1.75 -6.93
C PRO A 34 45.62 -0.91 -7.38
N ALA A 35 45.72 -0.36 -8.58
CA ALA A 35 44.60 0.29 -9.24
C ALA A 35 43.44 -0.72 -9.19
N ALA A 36 42.28 -0.30 -8.64
CA ALA A 36 41.08 -1.10 -8.65
C ALA A 36 40.89 -1.60 -10.08
N GLY A 37 40.85 -2.93 -10.23
CA GLY A 37 40.53 -3.56 -11.50
C GLY A 37 39.18 -3.04 -11.98
N PRO A 38 38.85 -3.15 -13.29
CA PRO A 38 37.51 -2.78 -13.75
C PRO A 38 36.50 -3.54 -12.91
N GLU A 39 35.58 -2.81 -12.26
CA GLU A 39 34.47 -3.41 -11.53
C GLU A 39 33.77 -4.41 -12.45
N GLU A 40 33.64 -5.63 -12.00
CA GLU A 40 33.01 -6.69 -12.78
C GLU A 40 31.55 -6.30 -13.00
N LYS A 41 31.17 -6.10 -14.28
CA LYS A 41 29.82 -5.64 -14.63
C LYS A 41 28.80 -6.70 -14.25
N ILE A 42 27.89 -6.37 -13.34
CA ILE A 42 26.82 -7.26 -12.91
C ILE A 42 25.92 -7.55 -14.12
N VAL A 43 25.80 -8.81 -14.49
CA VAL A 43 24.88 -9.26 -15.54
C VAL A 43 23.51 -9.48 -14.91
N SER A 44 22.54 -8.69 -15.31
CA SER A 44 21.15 -8.76 -14.83
C SER A 44 20.19 -8.26 -15.91
N ASP A 45 19.00 -8.82 -15.94
CA ASP A 45 17.88 -8.30 -16.75
C ASP A 45 17.09 -7.20 -16.03
N LEU A 46 17.42 -6.93 -14.79
CA LEU A 46 16.81 -5.89 -13.97
C LEU A 46 17.28 -4.51 -14.43
N TYR A 47 16.35 -3.61 -14.73
CA TYR A 47 16.67 -2.20 -14.96
C TYR A 47 16.82 -1.47 -13.62
N VAL A 48 17.96 -0.85 -13.39
CA VAL A 48 18.19 0.00 -12.20
C VAL A 48 18.85 1.29 -12.63
N GLN A 49 18.18 2.40 -12.40
CA GLN A 49 18.78 3.71 -12.57
C GLN A 49 19.69 3.99 -11.38
N LYS A 50 20.92 4.38 -11.67
CA LYS A 50 21.90 4.78 -10.66
C LYS A 50 21.32 5.83 -9.69
N VAL A 51 21.64 5.70 -8.41
CA VAL A 51 21.41 6.76 -7.41
C VAL A 51 22.63 7.69 -7.38
N ASP A 52 22.44 8.90 -7.87
CA ASP A 52 23.53 9.88 -7.91
C ASP A 52 23.84 10.40 -6.50
N GLY A 53 25.14 10.51 -6.18
CA GLY A 53 25.57 11.03 -4.88
C GLY A 53 25.34 10.08 -3.69
N LEU A 54 25.07 8.79 -3.92
CA LEU A 54 24.91 7.81 -2.85
C LEU A 54 26.21 7.74 -2.01
N PRO A 55 26.19 8.06 -0.68
CA PRO A 55 27.37 8.03 0.17
C PRO A 55 28.04 6.64 0.19
N GLU A 56 29.38 6.59 0.29
CA GLU A 56 30.10 5.31 0.34
C GLU A 56 29.71 4.45 1.55
N ASP A 57 29.43 5.08 2.68
CA ASP A 57 29.03 4.49 3.94
C ASP A 57 27.50 4.36 4.10
N PHE A 58 26.74 4.58 3.02
CA PHE A 58 25.27 4.43 3.04
C PHE A 58 24.88 3.00 3.42
N ILE A 59 24.08 2.88 4.48
CA ILE A 59 23.62 1.60 5.01
C ILE A 59 22.62 0.96 4.03
N LEU A 60 22.96 -0.22 3.54
CA LEU A 60 22.08 -1.10 2.81
C LEU A 60 21.81 -2.30 3.72
N GLY A 61 20.73 -2.20 4.49
CA GLY A 61 20.37 -3.18 5.51
C GLY A 61 19.28 -4.13 5.07
N MET A 62 19.21 -5.29 5.73
CA MET A 62 18.13 -6.24 5.58
C MET A 62 17.80 -6.88 6.93
N ASP A 63 16.51 -6.85 7.32
CA ASP A 63 16.02 -7.64 8.45
C ASP A 63 15.88 -9.10 8.02
N VAL A 64 16.41 -10.00 8.84
CA VAL A 64 16.36 -11.46 8.63
C VAL A 64 16.09 -12.19 9.95
N SER A 65 15.29 -11.60 10.79
CA SER A 65 15.00 -12.10 12.14
C SER A 65 14.36 -13.48 12.15
N SER A 66 13.60 -13.82 11.10
CA SER A 66 12.95 -15.13 10.92
C SER A 66 13.92 -16.24 10.47
N LEU A 67 15.15 -15.93 10.04
CA LEU A 67 16.09 -16.84 9.38
C LEU A 67 16.23 -18.21 10.07
N LEU A 68 16.48 -18.23 11.38
CA LEU A 68 16.71 -19.51 12.07
C LEU A 68 15.46 -20.38 12.15
N ALA A 69 14.28 -19.77 12.25
CA ALA A 69 13.02 -20.48 12.22
C ALA A 69 12.72 -21.05 10.83
N GLU A 70 13.04 -20.30 9.78
CA GLU A 70 12.96 -20.73 8.38
C GLU A 70 13.87 -21.95 8.13
N GLU A 71 15.15 -21.84 8.49
CA GLU A 71 16.12 -22.94 8.34
C GLU A 71 15.71 -24.21 9.11
N ARG A 72 15.18 -24.06 10.33
CA ARG A 72 14.64 -25.16 11.14
C ARG A 72 13.38 -25.78 10.54
N SER A 73 12.58 -25.00 9.84
CA SER A 73 11.40 -25.45 9.09
C SER A 73 11.76 -26.20 7.80
N GLY A 74 13.05 -26.20 7.42
CA GLY A 74 13.57 -26.92 6.26
C GLY A 74 13.87 -26.04 5.05
N VAL A 75 13.70 -24.73 5.17
CA VAL A 75 14.08 -23.76 4.11
C VAL A 75 15.58 -23.85 3.84
N ARG A 76 15.96 -23.72 2.57
CA ARG A 76 17.35 -23.63 2.09
C ARG A 76 17.44 -22.48 1.12
N TYR A 77 18.56 -21.76 1.15
CA TYR A 77 18.82 -20.65 0.26
C TYR A 77 19.89 -20.98 -0.77
N PHE A 78 19.73 -20.46 -1.96
CA PHE A 78 20.63 -20.71 -3.07
C PHE A 78 21.15 -19.39 -3.62
N ASP A 79 22.33 -19.41 -4.23
CA ASP A 79 22.85 -18.28 -4.98
C ASP A 79 22.29 -18.23 -6.42
N PHE A 80 22.68 -17.22 -7.19
CA PHE A 80 22.26 -17.09 -8.60
C PHE A 80 22.78 -18.21 -9.51
N ASP A 81 23.79 -18.98 -9.09
CA ASP A 81 24.28 -20.15 -9.80
C ASP A 81 23.55 -21.44 -9.38
N GLY A 82 22.58 -21.33 -8.46
CA GLY A 82 21.79 -22.44 -7.93
C GLY A 82 22.57 -23.31 -6.92
N GLN A 83 23.63 -22.78 -6.32
CA GLN A 83 24.39 -23.47 -5.27
C GLN A 83 23.79 -23.11 -3.89
N GLU A 84 23.55 -24.12 -3.04
CA GLU A 84 23.13 -23.90 -1.67
C GLU A 84 24.23 -23.16 -0.91
N LYS A 85 23.86 -22.02 -0.28
CA LYS A 85 24.76 -21.18 0.50
C LYS A 85 24.09 -20.65 1.76
N ASP A 86 24.91 -20.23 2.72
CA ASP A 86 24.45 -19.41 3.85
C ASP A 86 23.75 -18.13 3.32
N LEU A 87 22.53 -17.85 3.78
CA LEU A 87 21.80 -16.63 3.39
C LEU A 87 22.64 -15.37 3.56
N LEU A 88 23.34 -15.25 4.70
CA LEU A 88 24.12 -14.05 5.02
C LEU A 88 25.29 -13.85 4.04
N GLN A 89 25.88 -14.96 3.54
CA GLN A 89 26.87 -14.89 2.48
C GLN A 89 26.25 -14.36 1.17
N ILE A 90 25.07 -14.90 0.79
CA ILE A 90 24.36 -14.46 -0.42
C ILE A 90 24.06 -12.96 -0.34
N LEU A 91 23.58 -12.48 0.82
CA LEU A 91 23.26 -11.07 1.03
C LEU A 91 24.51 -10.18 0.93
N ALA A 92 25.61 -10.56 1.56
CA ALA A 92 26.89 -9.84 1.49
C ALA A 92 27.42 -9.75 0.04
N GLU A 93 27.37 -10.87 -0.70
CA GLU A 93 27.79 -10.93 -2.12
C GLU A 93 26.90 -10.06 -3.03
N ASN A 94 25.67 -9.70 -2.60
CA ASN A 94 24.73 -8.86 -3.32
C ASN A 94 24.59 -7.44 -2.79
N GLY A 95 25.56 -6.95 -2.01
CA GLY A 95 25.68 -5.55 -1.63
C GLY A 95 24.98 -5.14 -0.34
N ILE A 96 24.40 -6.07 0.40
CA ILE A 96 23.93 -5.83 1.77
C ILE A 96 25.14 -5.59 2.67
N THR A 97 25.05 -4.59 3.53
CA THR A 97 26.12 -4.17 4.44
C THR A 97 25.79 -4.41 5.91
N HIS A 98 24.50 -4.41 6.24
CA HIS A 98 24.02 -4.54 7.60
C HIS A 98 22.87 -5.56 7.68
N ILE A 99 22.84 -6.33 8.76
CA ILE A 99 21.73 -7.23 9.11
C ILE A 99 21.01 -6.67 10.32
N ARG A 100 19.70 -6.51 10.23
CA ARG A 100 18.84 -6.14 11.36
C ARG A 100 18.23 -7.38 11.96
N VAL A 101 18.20 -7.48 13.29
CA VAL A 101 17.56 -8.57 14.04
C VAL A 101 16.76 -8.04 15.20
N ARG A 102 15.52 -8.52 15.33
CA ARG A 102 14.66 -8.29 16.49
C ARG A 102 15.15 -9.03 17.70
N VAL A 103 14.93 -8.46 18.89
CA VAL A 103 15.19 -9.11 20.17
C VAL A 103 14.00 -8.89 21.10
N TRP A 104 13.27 -9.95 21.36
CA TRP A 104 12.21 -10.02 22.36
C TRP A 104 12.76 -10.54 23.70
N ASN A 105 12.08 -10.19 24.80
CA ASN A 105 12.59 -10.54 26.13
C ASN A 105 12.51 -12.05 26.41
N ASP A 106 11.31 -12.63 26.24
CA ASP A 106 11.06 -14.07 26.46
C ASP A 106 9.90 -14.55 25.58
N PRO A 107 10.14 -14.86 24.29
CA PRO A 107 9.10 -15.24 23.34
C PRO A 107 8.68 -16.72 23.47
N PHE A 108 8.61 -17.26 24.69
CA PHE A 108 8.26 -18.65 24.94
C PHE A 108 7.25 -18.77 26.08
N ASP A 109 6.39 -19.78 26.02
CA ASP A 109 5.53 -20.12 27.16
C ASP A 109 6.29 -20.87 28.25
N GLU A 110 5.62 -21.22 29.36
CA GLU A 110 6.21 -21.96 30.48
C GLU A 110 6.74 -23.37 30.11
N GLN A 111 6.30 -23.93 28.99
CA GLN A 111 6.74 -25.21 28.46
C GLN A 111 7.88 -25.07 27.42
N GLY A 112 8.32 -23.84 27.14
CA GLY A 112 9.36 -23.53 26.17
C GLY A 112 8.90 -23.58 24.73
N ARG A 113 7.58 -23.44 24.47
CA ARG A 113 7.03 -23.37 23.11
C ARG A 113 7.04 -21.93 22.65
N GLY A 114 7.57 -21.71 21.44
CA GLY A 114 7.77 -20.38 20.89
C GLY A 114 6.50 -19.71 20.41
N PHE A 115 6.47 -18.37 20.44
CA PHE A 115 5.31 -17.56 20.05
C PHE A 115 5.20 -17.33 18.54
N GLY A 116 6.20 -17.72 17.75
CA GLY A 116 6.27 -17.45 16.30
C GLY A 116 7.08 -16.19 15.98
N GLY A 117 6.95 -15.70 14.76
CA GLY A 117 7.68 -14.53 14.27
C GLY A 117 9.21 -14.67 14.33
N GLY A 118 9.73 -15.90 14.15
CA GLY A 118 11.15 -16.21 14.29
C GLY A 118 11.57 -16.62 15.70
N ASN A 119 10.70 -16.55 16.72
CA ASN A 119 11.05 -16.76 18.14
C ASN A 119 12.29 -15.94 18.55
N CYS A 120 12.28 -14.67 18.22
CA CYS A 120 13.43 -13.76 18.21
C CYS A 120 13.92 -13.40 19.62
N ASP A 121 14.65 -14.29 20.27
CA ASP A 121 15.34 -14.03 21.54
C ASP A 121 16.81 -13.62 21.33
N ILE A 122 17.50 -13.30 22.41
CA ILE A 122 18.93 -12.95 22.36
C ILE A 122 19.80 -14.09 21.80
N ASN A 123 19.41 -15.36 21.98
CA ASN A 123 20.18 -16.48 21.46
C ASN A 123 20.09 -16.57 19.95
N SER A 124 18.93 -16.27 19.38
CA SER A 124 18.71 -16.15 17.93
C SER A 124 19.55 -15.02 17.35
N ALA A 125 19.50 -13.83 17.96
CA ALA A 125 20.32 -12.69 17.56
C ALA A 125 21.83 -12.99 17.66
N LEU A 126 22.25 -13.72 18.67
CA LEU A 126 23.64 -14.14 18.87
C LEU A 126 24.14 -15.07 17.75
N GLU A 127 23.33 -16.05 17.35
CA GLU A 127 23.66 -16.96 16.27
C GLU A 127 23.74 -16.24 14.93
N ILE A 128 22.75 -15.41 14.60
CA ILE A 128 22.74 -14.61 13.37
C ILE A 128 23.92 -13.64 13.36
N GLY A 129 24.16 -12.90 14.44
CA GLY A 129 25.24 -11.93 14.55
C GLY A 129 26.64 -12.53 14.37
N LYS A 130 26.89 -13.72 14.92
CA LYS A 130 28.14 -14.49 14.71
C LYS A 130 28.33 -14.88 13.24
N ARG A 131 27.27 -15.35 12.59
CA ARG A 131 27.30 -15.73 11.17
C ARG A 131 27.51 -14.49 10.30
N ALA A 132 26.81 -13.39 10.57
CA ALA A 132 26.94 -12.12 9.85
C ALA A 132 28.38 -11.60 9.86
N ALA A 133 29.04 -11.61 11.01
CA ALA A 133 30.42 -11.17 11.17
C ALA A 133 31.43 -11.97 10.30
N GLN A 134 31.16 -13.25 10.00
CA GLN A 134 32.01 -14.07 9.12
C GLN A 134 32.04 -13.56 7.68
N TYR A 135 30.98 -12.87 7.25
CA TYR A 135 30.84 -12.32 5.91
C TYR A 135 31.03 -10.78 5.87
N GLY A 136 31.52 -10.19 6.97
CA GLY A 136 31.77 -8.76 7.06
C GLY A 136 30.51 -7.91 7.18
N LEU A 137 29.37 -8.51 7.48
CA LEU A 137 28.10 -7.83 7.71
C LEU A 137 28.04 -7.28 9.14
N LYS A 138 27.61 -6.04 9.28
CA LYS A 138 27.40 -5.38 10.57
C LYS A 138 26.00 -5.67 11.11
N LEU A 139 25.84 -5.59 12.43
CA LEU A 139 24.59 -5.92 13.09
C LEU A 139 23.85 -4.66 13.57
N ILE A 140 22.58 -4.56 13.25
CA ILE A 140 21.60 -3.65 13.86
C ILE A 140 20.73 -4.47 14.79
N VAL A 141 20.76 -4.17 16.08
CA VAL A 141 19.98 -4.88 17.10
C VAL A 141 18.71 -4.10 17.41
N ASP A 142 17.56 -4.70 17.18
CA ASP A 142 16.25 -4.10 17.39
C ASP A 142 15.58 -4.66 18.67
N PHE A 143 15.65 -3.92 19.76
CA PHE A 143 14.98 -4.28 21.00
C PHE A 143 13.53 -3.85 21.01
N HIS A 144 12.59 -4.80 21.02
CA HIS A 144 11.17 -4.51 21.16
C HIS A 144 10.75 -4.19 22.59
N TYR A 145 11.52 -4.65 23.58
CA TYR A 145 11.16 -4.57 25.01
C TYR A 145 9.75 -5.09 25.31
N SER A 146 9.46 -6.22 24.73
CA SER A 146 8.23 -6.99 24.76
C SER A 146 8.58 -8.47 24.65
N ASP A 147 7.68 -9.37 25.02
CA ASP A 147 7.88 -10.83 24.82
C ASP A 147 7.45 -11.28 23.42
N PHE A 148 6.82 -10.41 22.64
CA PHE A 148 6.35 -10.67 21.29
C PHE A 148 6.36 -9.37 20.47
N TRP A 149 5.64 -9.28 19.35
CA TRP A 149 5.59 -8.10 18.49
C TRP A 149 5.30 -6.82 19.27
N ALA A 150 6.05 -5.79 18.97
CA ALA A 150 5.76 -4.41 19.35
C ALA A 150 5.63 -3.57 18.09
N ASP A 151 4.57 -2.79 17.99
CA ASP A 151 4.22 -1.93 16.86
C ASP A 151 3.49 -0.66 17.35
N PRO A 152 3.11 0.31 16.48
CA PRO A 152 2.45 1.55 16.92
C PRO A 152 1.16 1.37 17.69
N GLY A 153 0.48 0.24 17.52
CA GLY A 153 -0.78 -0.09 18.21
C GLY A 153 -0.59 -0.97 19.44
N LYS A 154 0.62 -1.55 19.62
CA LYS A 154 0.86 -2.56 20.64
C LYS A 154 2.29 -2.49 21.20
N GLN A 155 2.42 -1.98 22.42
CA GLN A 155 3.68 -1.83 23.14
C GLN A 155 3.58 -2.50 24.52
N MET A 156 3.40 -3.83 24.52
CA MET A 156 3.14 -4.60 25.73
C MET A 156 4.40 -4.74 26.58
N VAL A 157 4.24 -4.70 27.91
CA VAL A 157 5.32 -4.92 28.84
C VAL A 157 5.72 -6.40 28.88
N PRO A 158 7.02 -6.76 28.92
CA PRO A 158 7.44 -8.14 29.16
C PRO A 158 6.85 -8.73 30.44
N ARG A 159 6.46 -9.99 30.44
CA ARG A 159 5.90 -10.68 31.63
C ARG A 159 6.79 -10.54 32.85
N ALA A 160 8.11 -10.63 32.65
CA ALA A 160 9.09 -10.50 33.74
C ALA A 160 9.10 -9.10 34.41
N TRP A 161 8.58 -8.07 33.72
CA TRP A 161 8.54 -6.69 34.21
C TRP A 161 7.13 -6.23 34.57
N ALA A 162 6.14 -7.11 34.45
CA ALA A 162 4.77 -6.81 34.81
C ALA A 162 4.66 -6.38 36.29
N GLY A 163 3.99 -5.26 36.54
CA GLY A 163 3.81 -4.72 37.91
C GLY A 163 4.97 -3.90 38.45
N LEU A 164 6.08 -3.75 37.71
CA LEU A 164 7.13 -2.79 38.07
C LEU A 164 6.63 -1.35 37.85
N ASP A 165 7.03 -0.41 38.73
CA ASP A 165 6.92 1.02 38.41
C ASP A 165 7.92 1.42 37.31
N VAL A 166 7.80 2.63 36.79
CA VAL A 166 8.58 3.04 35.62
C VAL A 166 10.08 3.14 35.91
N GLU A 167 10.47 3.51 37.12
CA GLU A 167 11.87 3.58 37.54
C GLU A 167 12.49 2.17 37.61
N ALA A 168 11.80 1.22 38.22
CA ALA A 168 12.24 -0.18 38.28
C ALA A 168 12.26 -0.82 36.88
N LYS A 169 11.29 -0.46 36.03
CA LYS A 169 11.23 -0.90 34.63
C LYS A 169 12.41 -0.35 33.83
N ALA A 170 12.79 0.92 34.03
CA ALA A 170 13.96 1.52 33.38
C ALA A 170 15.27 0.82 33.78
N GLU A 171 15.45 0.47 35.05
CA GLU A 171 16.63 -0.30 35.49
C GLU A 171 16.63 -1.75 34.97
N ALA A 172 15.45 -2.40 34.86
CA ALA A 172 15.34 -3.71 34.24
C ALA A 172 15.68 -3.67 32.74
N LEU A 173 15.19 -2.67 32.02
CA LEU A 173 15.48 -2.42 30.61
C LEU A 173 16.97 -2.15 30.38
N TYR A 174 17.59 -1.29 31.22
CA TYR A 174 19.01 -1.03 31.17
C TYR A 174 19.82 -2.33 31.36
N ALA A 175 19.53 -3.10 32.40
CA ALA A 175 20.25 -4.34 32.71
C ALA A 175 20.10 -5.34 31.57
N TYR A 176 18.89 -5.53 31.04
CA TYR A 176 18.61 -6.43 29.93
C TYR A 176 19.39 -6.01 28.66
N THR A 177 19.31 -4.75 28.27
CA THR A 177 20.01 -4.22 27.08
C THR A 177 21.51 -4.39 27.23
N ARG A 178 22.07 -4.00 28.39
CA ARG A 178 23.51 -4.17 28.69
C ARG A 178 23.96 -5.62 28.56
N ASP A 179 23.23 -6.53 29.19
CA ASP A 179 23.63 -7.95 29.24
C ASP A 179 23.51 -8.61 27.86
N CYS A 180 22.48 -8.29 27.07
CA CYS A 180 22.34 -8.73 25.69
C CYS A 180 23.47 -8.23 24.79
N LEU A 181 23.78 -6.93 24.86
CA LEU A 181 24.87 -6.35 24.07
C LEU A 181 26.24 -6.91 24.46
N GLN A 182 26.46 -7.18 25.77
CA GLN A 182 27.69 -7.83 26.24
C GLN A 182 27.85 -9.23 25.64
N LEU A 183 26.77 -10.03 25.60
CA LEU A 183 26.78 -11.36 24.97
C LEU A 183 27.10 -11.28 23.47
N LEU A 184 26.48 -10.36 22.73
CA LEU A 184 26.73 -10.17 21.30
C LEU A 184 28.19 -9.78 21.03
N ARG A 185 28.72 -8.81 21.76
CA ARG A 185 30.09 -8.35 21.64
C ARG A 185 31.11 -9.44 21.98
N ASP A 186 30.89 -10.16 23.10
CA ASP A 186 31.80 -11.25 23.55
C ASP A 186 31.78 -12.42 22.55
N ALA A 187 30.71 -12.55 21.78
CA ALA A 187 30.59 -13.55 20.71
C ALA A 187 31.22 -13.09 19.37
N GLY A 188 31.68 -11.84 19.27
CA GLY A 188 32.30 -11.29 18.07
C GLY A 188 31.33 -10.77 17.02
N ALA A 189 30.07 -10.49 17.38
CA ALA A 189 29.16 -9.79 16.50
C ALA A 189 29.58 -8.31 16.37
N ASP A 190 29.59 -7.78 15.15
CA ASP A 190 29.90 -6.38 14.86
C ASP A 190 28.66 -5.50 15.01
N VAL A 191 28.37 -5.08 16.25
CA VAL A 191 27.19 -4.27 16.57
C VAL A 191 27.44 -2.83 16.16
N ALA A 192 26.87 -2.40 15.03
CA ALA A 192 27.02 -1.05 14.47
C ALA A 192 25.91 -0.08 14.88
N MET A 193 24.71 -0.60 15.19
CA MET A 193 23.57 0.22 15.60
C MET A 193 22.69 -0.56 16.57
N VAL A 194 22.06 0.14 17.51
CA VAL A 194 21.08 -0.42 18.42
C VAL A 194 19.82 0.42 18.40
N GLN A 195 18.71 -0.19 18.06
CA GLN A 195 17.38 0.38 18.10
C GLN A 195 16.77 0.19 19.49
N VAL A 196 16.46 1.29 20.16
CA VAL A 196 15.90 1.31 21.52
C VAL A 196 14.38 1.45 21.43
N GLY A 197 13.70 0.34 21.30
CA GLY A 197 12.25 0.23 21.05
C GLY A 197 11.91 0.19 19.57
N ASN A 198 10.88 -0.56 19.20
CA ASN A 198 10.34 -0.65 17.84
C ASN A 198 9.08 0.18 17.71
N GLU A 199 9.02 1.06 16.68
CA GLU A 199 7.87 1.88 16.29
C GLU A 199 7.15 2.59 17.48
N THR A 200 7.92 3.26 18.30
CA THR A 200 7.53 3.81 19.60
C THR A 200 6.68 5.08 19.50
N ASN A 201 5.68 5.11 18.67
CA ASN A 201 4.83 6.28 18.31
C ASN A 201 4.12 7.00 19.48
N GLY A 202 4.59 6.91 20.69
CA GLY A 202 3.98 7.50 21.89
C GLY A 202 3.72 6.47 22.98
N ALA A 203 4.27 5.25 22.81
CA ALA A 203 4.27 4.22 23.83
C ALA A 203 5.58 3.40 23.77
N LEU A 204 5.99 2.81 24.89
CA LEU A 204 7.12 1.91 24.99
C LEU A 204 6.97 1.03 26.23
N CYS A 205 7.05 -0.28 26.09
CA CYS A 205 7.08 -1.22 27.22
C CYS A 205 5.93 -1.00 28.22
N GLY A 206 4.70 -0.79 27.70
CA GLY A 206 3.49 -0.55 28.47
C GLY A 206 3.34 0.87 29.05
N GLU A 207 4.28 1.78 28.78
CA GLU A 207 4.18 3.20 29.16
C GLU A 207 3.69 4.03 27.97
N ASP A 208 2.72 4.94 28.20
CA ASP A 208 2.08 5.78 27.19
C ASP A 208 2.23 7.30 27.44
N ARG A 209 3.01 7.68 28.43
CA ARG A 209 3.32 9.08 28.74
C ARG A 209 4.79 9.38 28.48
N TRP A 210 5.07 10.43 27.73
CA TRP A 210 6.44 10.84 27.39
C TRP A 210 7.35 11.05 28.61
N ALA A 211 6.80 11.50 29.74
CA ALA A 211 7.54 11.59 30.99
C ALA A 211 8.08 10.24 31.49
N ASN A 212 7.42 9.13 31.14
CA ASN A 212 7.84 7.77 31.48
C ASN A 212 8.67 7.15 30.35
N ILE A 213 8.21 7.29 29.10
CA ILE A 213 8.87 6.75 27.90
C ILE A 213 10.34 7.22 27.84
N GLN A 214 10.61 8.50 28.09
CA GLN A 214 11.96 9.04 28.06
C GLN A 214 12.90 8.41 29.10
N LEU A 215 12.38 7.93 30.25
CA LEU A 215 13.19 7.22 31.24
C LEU A 215 13.67 5.88 30.69
N LEU A 216 12.78 5.18 29.98
CA LEU A 216 13.09 3.89 29.32
C LEU A 216 14.08 4.10 28.16
N MET A 217 13.85 5.08 27.30
CA MET A 217 14.75 5.37 26.18
C MET A 217 16.17 5.76 26.67
N LYS A 218 16.26 6.59 27.70
CA LYS A 218 17.54 6.96 28.32
C LYS A 218 18.24 5.76 28.94
N ALA A 219 17.50 4.84 29.57
CA ALA A 219 18.06 3.63 30.15
C ALA A 219 18.67 2.72 29.07
N GLY A 220 17.96 2.51 27.95
CA GLY A 220 18.47 1.75 26.80
C GLY A 220 19.69 2.41 26.18
N SER A 221 19.62 3.71 25.90
CA SER A 221 20.76 4.46 25.35
C SER A 221 21.99 4.39 26.26
N ARG A 222 21.83 4.55 27.57
CA ARG A 222 22.92 4.41 28.57
C ARG A 222 23.61 3.06 28.46
N ALA A 223 22.84 1.97 28.32
CA ALA A 223 23.39 0.63 28.18
C ALA A 223 24.20 0.48 26.88
N VAL A 224 23.70 1.03 25.77
CA VAL A 224 24.42 1.02 24.49
C VAL A 224 25.73 1.79 24.61
N ARG A 225 25.73 3.01 25.15
CA ARG A 225 26.95 3.81 25.31
C ARG A 225 28.00 3.15 26.21
N GLU A 226 27.55 2.37 27.20
CA GLU A 226 28.44 1.64 28.11
C GLU A 226 29.09 0.44 27.42
N VAL A 227 28.31 -0.36 26.68
CA VAL A 227 28.79 -1.65 26.14
C VAL A 227 29.34 -1.51 24.73
N CYS A 228 28.68 -0.74 23.87
CA CYS A 228 29.02 -0.54 22.46
C CYS A 228 29.13 0.96 22.14
N PRO A 229 30.14 1.69 22.68
CA PRO A 229 30.23 3.14 22.56
C PRO A 229 30.34 3.64 21.13
N GLU A 230 30.82 2.82 20.19
CA GLU A 230 30.91 3.16 18.76
C GLU A 230 29.62 2.89 17.99
N ALA A 231 28.66 2.14 18.56
CA ALA A 231 27.40 1.87 17.92
C ALA A 231 26.47 3.09 17.92
N LEU A 232 25.75 3.30 16.84
CA LEU A 232 24.72 4.32 16.78
C LEU A 232 23.50 3.91 17.61
N VAL A 233 22.92 4.84 18.34
CA VAL A 233 21.62 4.66 19.02
C VAL A 233 20.52 5.19 18.13
N ALA A 234 19.57 4.33 17.75
CA ALA A 234 18.41 4.68 16.96
C ALA A 234 17.12 4.68 17.82
N ILE A 235 16.25 5.67 17.62
CA ILE A 235 14.87 5.68 18.09
C ILE A 235 13.98 5.56 16.85
N HIS A 236 13.05 4.63 16.87
CA HIS A 236 12.27 4.22 15.72
C HIS A 236 10.78 4.58 15.86
N PHE A 237 10.25 5.18 14.79
CA PHE A 237 8.86 5.59 14.67
C PHE A 237 8.25 5.11 13.35
N ALA A 238 6.94 5.07 13.28
CA ALA A 238 6.17 4.78 12.06
C ALA A 238 5.16 5.90 11.77
N ASN A 239 4.49 5.79 10.62
CA ASN A 239 3.46 6.71 10.15
C ASN A 239 3.95 8.15 9.86
N PRO A 240 4.94 8.33 8.99
CA PRO A 240 5.42 9.65 8.57
C PRO A 240 4.32 10.49 7.88
N GLU A 241 3.24 9.84 7.37
CA GLU A 241 2.09 10.50 6.75
C GLU A 241 1.21 11.26 7.75
N ARG A 242 1.30 10.94 9.04
CA ARG A 242 0.50 11.62 10.08
C ARG A 242 1.07 13.00 10.33
N SER A 243 0.33 14.02 9.91
CA SER A 243 0.75 15.41 9.99
C SER A 243 1.23 15.82 11.38
N GLY A 244 2.47 16.33 11.46
CA GLY A 244 3.08 16.85 12.68
C GLY A 244 3.57 15.79 13.68
N SER A 245 3.34 14.50 13.46
CA SER A 245 3.73 13.44 14.41
C SER A 245 5.24 13.39 14.62
N TYR A 246 6.05 13.37 13.55
CA TYR A 246 7.51 13.31 13.63
C TYR A 246 8.12 14.57 14.26
N ALA A 247 7.56 15.74 13.94
CA ALA A 247 7.97 16.99 14.59
C ALA A 247 7.75 16.92 16.11
N ASN A 248 6.58 16.42 16.54
CA ASN A 248 6.26 16.25 17.95
C ASN A 248 7.16 15.23 18.65
N TYR A 249 7.44 14.08 18.00
CA TYR A 249 8.33 13.07 18.58
C TYR A 249 9.75 13.61 18.75
N ALA A 250 10.27 14.27 17.73
CA ALA A 250 11.60 14.88 17.79
C ALA A 250 11.68 16.00 18.85
N GLU A 251 10.61 16.82 18.99
CA GLU A 251 10.51 17.83 20.05
C GLU A 251 10.51 17.20 21.46
N TYR A 252 9.79 16.10 21.68
CA TYR A 252 9.82 15.39 22.97
C TYR A 252 11.20 14.78 23.27
N LEU A 253 11.84 14.17 22.27
CA LEU A 253 13.19 13.62 22.46
C LEU A 253 14.20 14.70 22.84
N ASP A 254 14.11 15.88 22.23
CA ASP A 254 14.96 17.03 22.55
C ASP A 254 14.61 17.62 23.90
N TYR A 255 13.33 17.88 24.19
CA TYR A 255 12.85 18.44 25.45
C TYR A 255 13.29 17.62 26.67
N TYR A 256 13.23 16.29 26.54
CA TYR A 256 13.66 15.38 27.61
C TYR A 256 15.16 15.03 27.52
N GLU A 257 15.92 15.60 26.60
CA GLU A 257 17.36 15.34 26.42
C GLU A 257 17.65 13.82 26.29
N VAL A 258 16.90 13.11 25.44
CA VAL A 258 17.17 11.70 25.13
C VAL A 258 18.43 11.62 24.28
N ASP A 259 19.43 10.84 24.72
CA ASP A 259 20.66 10.62 23.97
C ASP A 259 20.41 9.59 22.86
N TYR A 260 20.43 10.05 21.60
CA TYR A 260 20.33 9.21 20.41
C TYR A 260 21.05 9.86 19.21
N ASP A 261 21.39 9.05 18.22
CA ASP A 261 22.10 9.50 17.01
C ASP A 261 21.16 9.53 15.81
N VAL A 262 20.25 8.56 15.70
CA VAL A 262 19.43 8.30 14.51
C VAL A 262 17.96 8.39 14.85
N PHE A 263 17.22 9.26 14.13
CA PHE A 263 15.77 9.23 14.06
C PHE A 263 15.37 8.31 12.91
N ALA A 264 14.84 7.15 13.23
CA ALA A 264 14.53 6.10 12.28
C ALA A 264 13.03 6.02 11.97
N SER A 265 12.68 5.68 10.73
CA SER A 265 11.30 5.62 10.23
C SER A 265 10.99 4.28 9.58
N SER A 266 9.83 3.69 9.89
CA SER A 266 9.21 2.77 8.94
C SER A 266 8.63 3.56 7.77
N TYR A 267 8.81 3.05 6.56
CA TYR A 267 8.19 3.60 5.36
C TYR A 267 7.78 2.49 4.40
N TYR A 268 6.51 2.21 4.38
CA TYR A 268 5.86 1.31 3.42
C TYR A 268 5.00 2.18 2.50
N SER A 269 5.37 2.32 1.21
CA SER A 269 4.73 3.29 0.31
C SER A 269 3.23 3.02 0.10
N PHE A 270 2.79 1.78 0.29
CA PHE A 270 1.37 1.41 0.24
C PHE A 270 0.57 1.86 1.47
N TRP A 271 1.20 2.34 2.57
CA TRP A 271 0.52 2.80 3.80
C TRP A 271 0.94 4.20 4.25
N HIS A 272 2.19 4.60 4.01
CA HIS A 272 2.84 5.73 4.69
C HIS A 272 2.96 6.98 3.83
N GLY A 273 2.11 7.11 2.80
CA GLY A 273 2.07 8.30 1.95
C GLY A 273 3.27 8.43 1.01
N SER A 274 3.50 9.66 0.50
CA SER A 274 4.48 9.87 -0.55
C SER A 274 5.91 9.97 -0.03
N ARG A 275 6.89 9.69 -0.90
CA ARG A 275 8.33 9.84 -0.64
C ARG A 275 8.74 11.30 -0.42
N GLU A 276 8.05 12.26 -1.05
CA GLU A 276 8.24 13.69 -0.84
C GLU A 276 7.88 14.08 0.59
N ASN A 277 6.77 13.53 1.14
CA ASN A 277 6.41 13.73 2.53
C ASN A 277 7.45 13.11 3.48
N LEU A 278 7.89 11.88 3.21
CA LEU A 278 8.96 11.22 3.98
C LEU A 278 10.22 12.08 4.02
N ALA A 279 10.68 12.57 2.85
CA ALA A 279 11.83 13.45 2.74
C ALA A 279 11.65 14.75 3.53
N ALA A 280 10.46 15.34 3.48
CA ALA A 280 10.15 16.58 4.18
C ALA A 280 10.21 16.40 5.71
N VAL A 281 9.55 15.38 6.25
CA VAL A 281 9.47 15.19 7.70
C VAL A 281 10.80 14.74 8.30
N LEU A 282 11.54 13.84 7.65
CA LEU A 282 12.90 13.45 8.08
C LEU A 282 13.91 14.57 7.92
N GLY A 283 13.85 15.33 6.81
CA GLY A 283 14.68 16.49 6.58
C GLY A 283 14.45 17.60 7.61
N GLU A 284 13.22 17.77 8.09
CA GLU A 284 12.91 18.71 9.18
C GLU A 284 13.54 18.28 10.50
N VAL A 285 13.49 16.99 10.84
CA VAL A 285 14.15 16.45 12.05
C VAL A 285 15.66 16.70 12.00
N ASN A 286 16.31 16.38 10.88
CA ASN A 286 17.75 16.66 10.72
C ASN A 286 18.05 18.16 10.84
N ARG A 287 17.28 19.01 10.17
CA ARG A 287 17.48 20.48 10.16
C ARG A 287 17.33 21.11 11.54
N LEU A 288 16.37 20.66 12.35
CA LEU A 288 16.07 21.25 13.65
C LEU A 288 16.97 20.69 14.77
N TYR A 289 17.26 19.41 14.73
CA TYR A 289 17.91 18.71 15.84
C TYR A 289 19.28 18.12 15.48
N GLY A 290 19.72 18.23 14.21
CA GLY A 290 21.04 17.75 13.75
C GLY A 290 21.18 16.22 13.80
N LYS A 291 20.09 15.48 13.89
CA LYS A 291 20.12 14.01 13.98
C LYS A 291 20.29 13.37 12.61
N LYS A 292 20.98 12.24 12.56
CA LYS A 292 20.96 11.38 11.39
C LYS A 292 19.54 10.82 11.22
N VAL A 293 19.16 10.50 9.98
CA VAL A 293 17.85 9.93 9.66
C VAL A 293 18.01 8.73 8.73
N MET A 294 17.13 7.73 8.87
CA MET A 294 17.10 6.58 7.96
C MET A 294 15.71 5.95 7.89
N VAL A 295 15.49 5.18 6.84
CA VAL A 295 14.36 4.26 6.77
C VAL A 295 14.78 2.93 7.39
N MET A 296 14.19 2.59 8.54
CA MET A 296 14.52 1.37 9.29
C MET A 296 13.72 0.16 8.82
N GLU A 297 12.56 0.40 8.20
CA GLU A 297 11.74 -0.63 7.59
C GLU A 297 11.10 -0.15 6.29
N THR A 298 11.22 -0.96 5.26
CA THR A 298 10.48 -0.84 3.99
C THR A 298 10.38 -2.21 3.36
N SER A 299 9.38 -2.43 2.52
CA SER A 299 9.27 -3.62 1.69
C SER A 299 8.34 -3.39 0.51
N TRP A 300 8.34 -4.31 -0.47
CA TRP A 300 7.46 -4.30 -1.62
C TRP A 300 7.21 -5.71 -2.16
N PRO A 301 5.96 -6.08 -2.51
CA PRO A 301 5.68 -7.39 -3.11
C PRO A 301 6.32 -7.55 -4.49
N TYR A 302 6.97 -8.70 -4.72
CA TYR A 302 7.41 -9.10 -6.06
C TYR A 302 6.32 -9.82 -6.85
N THR A 303 5.24 -10.20 -6.18
CA THR A 303 4.06 -10.86 -6.76
C THR A 303 2.82 -10.56 -5.90
N GLY A 304 1.63 -10.60 -6.51
CA GLY A 304 0.37 -10.57 -5.77
C GLY A 304 -0.05 -11.92 -5.17
N ALA A 305 0.61 -13.02 -5.57
CA ALA A 305 0.24 -14.37 -5.16
C ALA A 305 0.67 -14.67 -3.71
N ASP A 306 -0.11 -15.53 -3.04
CA ASP A 306 0.19 -16.14 -1.76
C ASP A 306 0.79 -17.53 -2.00
N SER A 307 1.90 -17.87 -1.35
CA SER A 307 2.60 -19.13 -1.53
C SER A 307 2.48 -20.09 -0.35
N ASP A 308 2.10 -19.61 0.83
CA ASP A 308 2.06 -20.42 2.06
C ASP A 308 0.63 -20.72 2.55
N PHE A 309 -0.40 -20.22 1.88
CA PHE A 309 -1.83 -20.33 2.21
C PHE A 309 -2.26 -19.55 3.46
N SER A 310 -1.45 -18.63 3.95
CA SER A 310 -1.76 -17.82 5.14
C SER A 310 -2.31 -16.42 4.81
N GLY A 311 -2.37 -16.07 3.55
CA GLY A 311 -2.86 -14.78 3.05
C GLY A 311 -1.90 -13.61 3.36
N ASN A 312 -1.54 -12.87 2.31
CA ASN A 312 -0.62 -11.76 2.43
C ASN A 312 -1.31 -10.44 2.80
N ASN A 313 -0.65 -9.60 3.59
CA ASN A 313 -1.15 -8.27 3.95
C ASN A 313 -1.28 -7.35 2.73
N VAL A 314 -0.39 -7.50 1.74
CA VAL A 314 -0.41 -6.78 0.46
C VAL A 314 -0.21 -7.79 -0.65
N GLY A 315 -1.20 -7.95 -1.53
CA GLY A 315 -1.17 -8.96 -2.58
C GLY A 315 -2.37 -8.87 -3.50
N GLU A 316 -2.79 -9.97 -4.09
CA GLU A 316 -3.95 -10.02 -4.97
C GLU A 316 -5.22 -9.53 -4.25
N GLY A 317 -5.93 -8.56 -4.87
CA GLY A 317 -7.12 -7.93 -4.27
C GLY A 317 -6.82 -6.76 -3.33
N PHE A 318 -5.56 -6.34 -3.18
CA PHE A 318 -5.22 -5.12 -2.45
C PHE A 318 -5.84 -3.90 -3.15
N SER A 319 -6.70 -3.16 -2.43
CA SER A 319 -7.59 -2.15 -3.03
C SER A 319 -7.06 -0.71 -2.99
N GLN A 320 -5.94 -0.48 -2.30
CA GLN A 320 -5.34 0.85 -2.25
C GLN A 320 -4.49 1.10 -3.51
N PRO A 321 -4.38 2.36 -3.95
CA PRO A 321 -3.43 2.71 -5.01
C PRO A 321 -2.00 2.32 -4.63
N VAL A 322 -1.25 1.79 -5.59
CA VAL A 322 0.13 1.36 -5.42
C VAL A 322 1.05 2.12 -6.36
N ASP A 323 2.28 2.41 -5.90
CA ASP A 323 3.25 3.19 -6.67
C ASP A 323 3.95 2.37 -7.77
N TYR A 324 4.04 1.05 -7.58
CA TYR A 324 4.72 0.11 -8.48
C TYR A 324 3.85 -1.12 -8.70
N PRO A 325 4.03 -1.85 -9.81
CA PRO A 325 3.39 -3.15 -9.98
C PRO A 325 3.99 -4.19 -9.01
N PHE A 326 3.20 -5.22 -8.68
CA PHE A 326 3.69 -6.37 -7.89
C PHE A 326 4.49 -7.31 -8.80
N THR A 327 5.71 -6.89 -9.11
CA THR A 327 6.67 -7.58 -9.98
C THR A 327 8.07 -7.49 -9.38
N ILE A 328 8.98 -8.34 -9.86
CA ILE A 328 10.41 -8.29 -9.49
C ILE A 328 11.01 -6.91 -9.81
N GLN A 329 10.63 -6.31 -10.94
CA GLN A 329 11.08 -4.97 -11.31
C GLN A 329 10.47 -3.90 -10.40
N GLY A 330 9.17 -4.00 -10.08
CA GLY A 330 8.49 -3.09 -9.16
C GLY A 330 9.09 -3.12 -7.76
N GLN A 331 9.47 -4.30 -7.26
CA GLN A 331 10.19 -4.46 -5.99
C GLN A 331 11.54 -3.73 -6.02
N ALA A 332 12.30 -3.89 -7.07
CA ALA A 332 13.59 -3.20 -7.23
C ALA A 332 13.43 -1.68 -7.34
N ASN A 333 12.42 -1.21 -8.08
CA ASN A 333 12.12 0.22 -8.21
C ASN A 333 11.76 0.84 -6.86
N SER A 334 10.96 0.15 -6.04
CA SER A 334 10.60 0.60 -4.69
C SER A 334 11.85 0.80 -3.81
N VAL A 335 12.74 -0.20 -3.77
CA VAL A 335 14.00 -0.11 -3.00
C VAL A 335 14.89 1.02 -3.52
N ARG A 336 15.08 1.08 -4.85
CA ARG A 336 15.88 2.12 -5.50
C ARG A 336 15.39 3.52 -5.14
N ASP A 337 14.09 3.73 -5.19
CA ASP A 337 13.51 5.05 -4.97
C ASP A 337 13.50 5.47 -3.50
N VAL A 338 13.37 4.51 -2.56
CA VAL A 338 13.57 4.77 -1.12
C VAL A 338 15.03 5.12 -0.85
N ALA A 339 15.99 4.37 -1.44
CA ALA A 339 17.42 4.67 -1.32
C ALA A 339 17.75 6.07 -1.84
N ASP A 340 17.24 6.42 -3.03
CA ASP A 340 17.43 7.73 -3.65
C ASP A 340 16.85 8.86 -2.76
N THR A 341 15.65 8.66 -2.25
CA THR A 341 14.99 9.61 -1.35
C THR A 341 15.83 9.87 -0.11
N VAL A 342 16.26 8.80 0.58
CA VAL A 342 17.03 8.93 1.83
C VAL A 342 18.41 9.52 1.58
N ALA A 343 19.09 9.11 0.51
CA ALA A 343 20.43 9.61 0.16
C ALA A 343 20.45 11.13 -0.09
N HIS A 344 19.33 11.71 -0.53
CA HIS A 344 19.20 13.15 -0.77
C HIS A 344 18.67 13.96 0.42
N ILE A 345 18.32 13.31 1.53
CA ILE A 345 18.01 14.00 2.79
C ILE A 345 19.33 14.35 3.49
N PRO A 346 19.57 15.62 3.88
CA PRO A 346 20.71 15.95 4.73
C PRO A 346 20.72 15.09 6.00
N GLY A 347 21.81 14.36 6.25
CA GLY A 347 21.88 13.41 7.37
C GLY A 347 21.22 12.07 7.12
N GLY A 348 20.74 11.80 5.91
CA GLY A 348 20.25 10.48 5.51
C GLY A 348 21.38 9.46 5.41
N ILE A 349 21.27 8.34 6.14
CA ILE A 349 22.39 7.39 6.29
C ILE A 349 22.10 6.00 5.73
N GLY A 350 20.86 5.67 5.37
CA GLY A 350 20.58 4.34 4.86
C GLY A 350 19.12 3.91 4.94
N LEU A 351 18.91 2.68 4.51
CA LEU A 351 17.65 1.95 4.66
C LEU A 351 17.90 0.51 5.11
N CYS A 352 16.88 -0.09 5.78
CA CYS A 352 16.77 -1.53 5.96
C CYS A 352 15.49 -2.04 5.28
N TYR A 353 15.63 -3.12 4.52
CA TYR A 353 14.49 -3.85 3.99
C TYR A 353 13.99 -4.85 5.05
N TRP A 354 12.69 -4.83 5.33
CA TRP A 354 12.12 -5.64 6.39
C TRP A 354 11.83 -7.06 5.91
N GLU A 355 12.36 -8.06 6.62
CA GLU A 355 12.17 -9.51 6.42
C GLU A 355 12.39 -9.95 4.96
N GLY A 356 13.51 -9.53 4.38
CA GLY A 356 13.81 -9.79 2.96
C GLY A 356 14.05 -11.26 2.60
N ALA A 357 14.06 -12.16 3.59
CA ALA A 357 14.25 -13.59 3.41
C ALA A 357 13.14 -14.45 4.04
N TRP A 358 12.04 -13.85 4.47
CA TRP A 358 10.92 -14.59 5.05
C TRP A 358 10.01 -15.15 3.96
N ILE A 359 10.25 -16.41 3.57
CA ILE A 359 9.56 -17.09 2.47
C ILE A 359 8.61 -18.17 3.00
N ALA A 360 7.79 -18.72 2.14
CA ALA A 360 6.93 -19.85 2.47
C ALA A 360 7.75 -21.08 2.91
N VAL A 361 7.41 -21.69 4.03
CA VAL A 361 8.08 -22.91 4.53
C VAL A 361 7.61 -24.20 3.84
N GLY A 362 6.66 -24.09 2.93
CA GLY A 362 6.12 -25.12 2.08
C GLY A 362 5.01 -24.58 1.21
N THR A 363 4.73 -25.24 0.09
CA THR A 363 3.75 -24.82 -0.92
C THR A 363 2.69 -25.90 -1.18
N GLU A 364 2.58 -26.94 -0.34
CA GLU A 364 1.69 -28.09 -0.56
C GLU A 364 0.32 -27.89 0.08
N SER A 365 0.28 -27.46 1.36
CA SER A 365 -0.97 -27.22 2.08
C SER A 365 -0.80 -26.34 3.31
N TRP A 366 -1.89 -25.69 3.75
CA TRP A 366 -1.91 -24.93 4.99
C TRP A 366 -1.60 -25.82 6.21
N GLU A 367 -2.14 -27.03 6.26
CA GLU A 367 -1.99 -27.95 7.41
C GLU A 367 -0.54 -28.40 7.61
N GLU A 368 0.20 -28.65 6.52
CA GLU A 368 1.63 -28.99 6.60
C GLU A 368 2.47 -27.83 7.06
N ASN A 369 2.17 -26.62 6.58
CA ASN A 369 2.84 -25.39 6.97
C ASN A 369 2.52 -25.04 8.42
N ALA A 370 1.26 -25.14 8.86
CA ALA A 370 0.84 -24.87 10.23
C ALA A 370 1.61 -25.70 11.26
N ALA A 371 1.89 -26.97 10.95
CA ALA A 371 2.70 -27.82 11.82
C ALA A 371 4.13 -27.28 12.00
N LYS A 372 4.74 -26.71 10.95
CA LYS A 372 6.07 -26.09 11.02
C LYS A 372 6.04 -24.76 11.75
N TRP A 373 5.04 -23.90 11.48
CA TRP A 373 4.87 -22.62 12.18
C TRP A 373 4.74 -22.82 13.68
N GLU A 374 3.90 -23.78 14.12
CA GLU A 374 3.74 -24.13 15.54
C GLU A 374 5.02 -24.70 16.16
N GLN A 375 5.76 -25.52 15.42
CA GLN A 375 6.95 -26.19 15.96
C GLN A 375 8.18 -25.29 15.99
N PHE A 376 8.41 -24.49 14.93
CA PHE A 376 9.66 -23.77 14.72
C PHE A 376 9.51 -22.26 14.83
N GLY A 377 8.28 -21.75 14.82
CA GLY A 377 7.98 -20.32 14.90
C GLY A 377 8.23 -19.55 13.61
N SER A 378 8.23 -20.21 12.46
CA SER A 378 8.47 -19.59 11.14
C SER A 378 7.28 -18.81 10.57
N GLY A 379 6.07 -18.93 11.14
CA GLY A 379 4.95 -18.05 10.85
C GLY A 379 4.97 -16.78 11.69
N TRP A 380 4.08 -15.83 11.43
CA TRP A 380 4.03 -14.58 12.18
C TRP A 380 3.64 -14.78 13.66
N ALA A 381 2.84 -15.79 13.96
CA ALA A 381 2.48 -16.22 15.31
C ALA A 381 2.18 -17.71 15.35
N SER A 382 2.46 -18.35 16.50
CA SER A 382 1.95 -19.67 16.87
C SER A 382 0.72 -19.54 17.78
N SER A 383 -0.04 -20.63 17.94
CA SER A 383 -1.18 -20.68 18.87
C SER A 383 -0.76 -20.44 20.33
N PHE A 384 0.53 -20.65 20.67
CA PHE A 384 1.07 -20.46 22.02
C PHE A 384 1.25 -19.00 22.40
N ALA A 385 1.34 -18.09 21.44
CA ALA A 385 1.46 -16.65 21.70
C ALA A 385 0.27 -16.06 22.49
N GLY A 386 -0.88 -16.74 22.46
CA GLY A 386 -2.08 -16.31 23.18
C GLY A 386 -1.95 -16.23 24.71
N VAL A 387 -0.90 -16.84 25.29
CA VAL A 387 -0.62 -16.67 26.74
C VAL A 387 -0.07 -15.28 27.07
N TYR A 388 0.52 -14.62 26.10
CA TYR A 388 1.04 -13.27 26.21
C TYR A 388 0.12 -12.25 25.52
N ASP A 389 -0.36 -12.57 24.34
CA ASP A 389 -1.17 -11.70 23.49
C ASP A 389 -2.53 -12.35 23.15
N PRO A 390 -3.47 -12.42 24.11
CA PRO A 390 -4.74 -13.12 23.94
C PRO A 390 -5.74 -12.38 23.02
N GLU A 391 -5.55 -11.09 22.78
CA GLU A 391 -6.48 -10.29 22.01
C GLU A 391 -6.17 -10.27 20.50
N ASP A 392 -4.93 -10.55 20.12
CA ASP A 392 -4.48 -10.60 18.72
C ASP A 392 -3.95 -11.99 18.36
N ALA A 393 -2.70 -12.32 18.72
CA ALA A 393 -2.10 -13.60 18.40
C ALA A 393 -2.81 -14.80 19.04
N GLY A 394 -3.52 -14.62 20.15
CA GLY A 394 -4.38 -15.64 20.73
C GLY A 394 -5.63 -15.96 19.93
N LYS A 395 -6.02 -15.07 19.01
CA LYS A 395 -7.16 -15.26 18.11
C LYS A 395 -6.72 -15.58 16.70
N TRP A 396 -5.61 -15.02 16.27
CA TRP A 396 -5.08 -15.11 14.92
C TRP A 396 -3.64 -15.59 14.98
N TYR A 397 -3.33 -16.61 14.25
CA TYR A 397 -1.96 -17.16 14.12
C TYR A 397 -1.86 -17.89 12.77
N GLY A 398 -0.65 -18.04 12.27
CA GLY A 398 -0.44 -18.67 10.97
C GLY A 398 0.91 -18.34 10.36
N GLY A 399 0.95 -18.36 9.04
CA GLY A 399 2.12 -18.15 8.22
C GLY A 399 2.67 -16.73 8.22
N SER A 400 3.53 -16.43 7.25
CA SER A 400 4.29 -15.19 7.29
C SER A 400 3.43 -13.94 7.03
N SER A 401 2.40 -14.02 6.23
CA SER A 401 1.62 -12.88 5.67
C SER A 401 2.49 -11.87 4.90
N TRP A 402 3.75 -12.20 4.62
CA TRP A 402 4.79 -11.36 4.00
C TRP A 402 5.68 -12.09 3.01
N ASP A 403 5.43 -13.37 2.75
CA ASP A 403 6.25 -14.25 1.92
C ASP A 403 6.43 -13.74 0.48
N ASN A 404 5.46 -13.00 -0.03
CA ASN A 404 5.51 -12.37 -1.34
C ASN A 404 6.36 -11.08 -1.41
N GLN A 405 6.98 -10.66 -0.31
CA GLN A 405 7.84 -9.47 -0.25
C GLN A 405 9.32 -9.81 -0.06
N ALA A 406 9.66 -11.09 0.08
CA ALA A 406 11.05 -11.55 0.14
C ALA A 406 11.79 -11.35 -1.18
N PHE A 407 13.13 -11.40 -1.14
CA PHE A 407 14.01 -11.42 -2.32
C PHE A 407 14.34 -12.83 -2.83
N PHE A 408 13.60 -13.81 -2.34
CA PHE A 408 13.74 -15.21 -2.71
C PHE A 408 12.39 -15.80 -3.07
N ASP A 409 12.38 -16.71 -4.04
CA ASP A 409 11.18 -17.47 -4.37
C ASP A 409 10.86 -18.51 -3.27
N PRO A 410 9.69 -19.16 -3.27
CA PRO A 410 9.35 -20.17 -2.27
C PRO A 410 10.29 -21.40 -2.24
N ALA A 411 11.15 -21.55 -3.26
CA ALA A 411 12.19 -22.58 -3.29
C ALA A 411 13.54 -22.08 -2.76
N GLY A 412 13.62 -20.85 -2.24
CA GLY A 412 14.83 -20.24 -1.70
C GLY A 412 15.83 -19.76 -2.74
N ARG A 413 15.42 -19.58 -4.02
CA ARG A 413 16.28 -19.04 -5.08
C ARG A 413 16.15 -17.52 -5.12
N PRO A 414 17.26 -16.79 -5.28
CA PRO A 414 17.23 -15.34 -5.28
C PRO A 414 16.47 -14.83 -6.51
N LEU A 415 15.63 -13.83 -6.29
CA LEU A 415 14.99 -13.05 -7.33
C LEU A 415 15.99 -12.03 -7.89
N GLU A 416 15.88 -11.69 -9.18
CA GLU A 416 16.73 -10.66 -9.80
C GLU A 416 16.67 -9.32 -9.05
N SER A 417 15.57 -9.01 -8.37
CA SER A 417 15.42 -7.80 -7.55
C SER A 417 16.46 -7.69 -6.42
N LEU A 418 17.02 -8.80 -5.92
CA LEU A 418 18.10 -8.77 -4.91
C LEU A 418 19.33 -8.01 -5.43
N ARG A 419 19.60 -8.03 -6.72
CA ARG A 419 20.73 -7.31 -7.34
C ARG A 419 20.59 -5.79 -7.26
N VAL A 420 19.41 -5.25 -6.89
CA VAL A 420 19.21 -3.81 -6.76
C VAL A 420 20.23 -3.19 -5.82
N PHE A 421 20.55 -3.82 -4.69
CA PHE A 421 21.48 -3.28 -3.71
C PHE A 421 22.89 -3.07 -4.27
N SER A 422 23.38 -4.00 -5.07
CA SER A 422 24.66 -3.84 -5.78
C SER A 422 24.59 -2.85 -6.93
N LEU A 423 23.41 -2.71 -7.59
CA LEU A 423 23.25 -1.83 -8.75
C LEU A 423 22.96 -0.37 -8.40
N LEU A 424 22.58 -0.03 -7.15
CA LEU A 424 22.30 1.35 -6.76
C LEU A 424 23.44 2.32 -7.09
N ARG A 425 24.71 1.89 -6.97
CA ARG A 425 25.90 2.74 -7.18
C ARG A 425 26.28 2.89 -8.63
N GLN A 426 26.09 1.86 -9.44
CA GLN A 426 26.56 1.86 -10.83
C GLN A 426 25.43 1.97 -11.85
N GLY A 427 24.23 1.52 -11.49
CA GLY A 427 23.12 1.38 -12.43
C GLY A 427 23.40 0.31 -13.50
N ASN A 428 22.56 0.28 -14.52
CA ASN A 428 22.82 -0.47 -15.75
C ASN A 428 22.24 0.27 -16.96
N ASP A 429 22.73 -0.09 -18.16
CA ASP A 429 22.37 0.55 -19.43
C ASP A 429 21.34 -0.30 -20.22
N LEU A 430 20.40 -0.94 -19.53
CA LEU A 430 19.37 -1.74 -20.19
C LEU A 430 18.33 -0.84 -20.89
N PRO A 431 17.80 -1.27 -22.05
CA PRO A 431 16.68 -0.58 -22.67
C PRO A 431 15.43 -0.70 -21.79
N LEU A 432 14.62 0.37 -21.77
CA LEU A 432 13.32 0.33 -21.12
C LEU A 432 12.42 -0.71 -21.79
N ARG A 433 11.75 -1.52 -20.97
CA ARG A 433 10.80 -2.54 -21.40
C ARG A 433 9.51 -2.43 -20.58
N PRO A 434 8.36 -2.87 -21.13
CA PRO A 434 7.15 -3.02 -20.33
C PRO A 434 7.36 -4.05 -19.21
N ASP A 435 6.87 -3.73 -18.01
CA ASP A 435 6.93 -4.58 -16.82
C ASP A 435 5.54 -5.10 -16.43
N ALA A 436 4.52 -4.24 -16.51
CA ALA A 436 3.13 -4.61 -16.31
C ALA A 436 2.21 -3.83 -17.26
N ALA A 437 1.07 -4.39 -17.63
CA ALA A 437 0.00 -3.67 -18.31
C ALA A 437 -1.04 -3.24 -17.29
N GLU A 438 -1.50 -1.99 -17.38
CA GLU A 438 -2.57 -1.50 -16.51
C GLU A 438 -3.94 -1.99 -17.03
N ASP A 439 -4.82 -2.39 -16.11
CA ASP A 439 -6.18 -2.77 -16.45
C ASP A 439 -6.97 -1.54 -16.95
N CYS A 440 -7.84 -1.75 -17.92
CA CYS A 440 -8.70 -0.69 -18.42
C CYS A 440 -10.18 -0.99 -18.17
N SER A 441 -11.02 0.04 -18.24
CA SER A 441 -12.47 -0.10 -18.11
C SER A 441 -13.18 0.73 -19.18
N ILE A 442 -14.22 0.15 -19.77
CA ILE A 442 -15.10 0.84 -20.72
C ILE A 442 -16.56 0.58 -20.36
N THR A 443 -17.42 1.53 -20.72
CA THR A 443 -18.87 1.39 -20.60
C THR A 443 -19.48 1.35 -22.00
N VAL A 444 -20.34 0.37 -22.24
CA VAL A 444 -20.95 0.11 -23.56
C VAL A 444 -22.45 0.03 -23.40
N ASP A 445 -23.18 0.81 -24.19
CA ASP A 445 -24.63 0.71 -24.30
C ASP A 445 -25.00 -0.59 -25.03
N LEU A 446 -26.01 -1.31 -24.53
CA LEU A 446 -26.53 -2.53 -25.17
C LEU A 446 -27.05 -2.30 -26.60
N ALA A 447 -27.43 -1.07 -26.96
CA ALA A 447 -27.78 -0.68 -28.32
C ALA A 447 -26.60 -0.17 -29.15
N GLY A 448 -25.42 -0.06 -28.56
CA GLY A 448 -24.21 0.50 -29.16
C GLY A 448 -23.29 -0.56 -29.78
N GLU A 449 -22.06 -0.18 -30.04
CA GLU A 449 -21.02 -1.03 -30.57
C GLU A 449 -19.90 -1.24 -29.54
N LEU A 450 -19.51 -2.48 -29.27
CA LEU A 450 -18.38 -2.79 -28.42
C LEU A 450 -17.07 -2.55 -29.20
N LYS A 451 -16.34 -1.51 -28.78
CA LYS A 451 -14.99 -1.19 -29.28
C LYS A 451 -14.01 -1.24 -28.11
N LEU A 452 -13.21 -2.29 -28.06
CA LEU A 452 -12.12 -2.38 -27.09
C LEU A 452 -10.99 -1.42 -27.47
N PRO A 453 -10.22 -0.88 -26.50
CA PRO A 453 -9.07 -0.03 -26.79
C PRO A 453 -8.03 -0.75 -27.68
N GLU A 454 -7.39 -0.04 -28.58
CA GLU A 454 -6.28 -0.58 -29.39
C GLU A 454 -4.96 -0.65 -28.63
N THR A 455 -4.85 0.13 -27.56
CA THR A 455 -3.68 0.20 -26.66
C THR A 455 -4.12 0.18 -25.20
N VAL A 456 -3.23 -0.29 -24.33
CA VAL A 456 -3.31 -0.14 -22.89
C VAL A 456 -2.07 0.61 -22.39
N ASP A 457 -2.18 1.27 -21.24
CA ASP A 457 -1.02 1.84 -20.59
C ASP A 457 -0.19 0.73 -19.96
N ALA A 458 1.10 0.71 -20.25
CA ALA A 458 2.08 -0.16 -19.61
C ALA A 458 2.95 0.63 -18.65
N ILE A 459 3.20 0.05 -17.50
CA ILE A 459 4.24 0.49 -16.57
C ILE A 459 5.56 -0.06 -17.09
N MET A 460 6.52 0.83 -17.37
CA MET A 460 7.84 0.48 -17.89
C MET A 460 8.79 0.13 -16.75
N SER A 461 9.92 -0.49 -17.09
CA SER A 461 10.95 -0.88 -16.12
C SER A 461 11.54 0.28 -15.29
N ASP A 462 11.37 1.54 -15.75
CA ASP A 462 11.70 2.77 -14.99
C ASP A 462 10.49 3.38 -14.25
N ASN A 463 9.41 2.63 -14.13
CA ASN A 463 8.11 3.06 -13.58
C ASN A 463 7.39 4.18 -14.38
N SER A 464 7.90 4.56 -15.55
CA SER A 464 7.17 5.46 -16.46
C SER A 464 6.01 4.73 -17.15
N ARG A 465 5.00 5.49 -17.64
CA ARG A 465 3.85 4.92 -18.35
C ARG A 465 3.96 5.17 -19.84
N ARG A 466 3.61 4.15 -20.63
CA ARG A 466 3.56 4.24 -22.10
C ARG A 466 2.41 3.42 -22.65
N ALA A 467 1.67 3.99 -23.59
CA ALA A 467 0.67 3.23 -24.33
C ALA A 467 1.36 2.20 -25.26
N ILE A 468 0.94 0.93 -25.14
CA ILE A 468 1.41 -0.18 -25.96
C ILE A 468 0.23 -0.89 -26.63
N PRO A 469 0.40 -1.46 -27.85
CA PRO A 469 -0.65 -2.21 -28.51
C PRO A 469 -1.08 -3.44 -27.71
N VAL A 470 -2.39 -3.72 -27.74
CA VAL A 470 -2.98 -4.88 -27.06
C VAL A 470 -3.80 -5.73 -28.03
N ASN A 471 -3.75 -7.04 -27.86
CA ASN A 471 -4.57 -8.02 -28.57
C ASN A 471 -5.58 -8.62 -27.58
N TRP A 472 -6.87 -8.31 -27.76
CA TRP A 472 -7.92 -8.82 -26.89
C TRP A 472 -8.42 -10.19 -27.33
N GLU A 473 -8.69 -11.06 -26.37
CA GLU A 473 -9.25 -12.40 -26.54
C GLU A 473 -10.79 -12.32 -26.50
N LEU A 474 -11.41 -11.81 -27.56
CA LEU A 474 -12.86 -11.69 -27.65
C LEU A 474 -13.35 -12.28 -28.98
N ASP A 475 -13.99 -13.44 -28.92
CA ASP A 475 -14.64 -14.04 -30.08
C ASP A 475 -16.05 -13.47 -30.33
N GLU A 476 -16.58 -13.72 -31.51
CA GLU A 476 -17.90 -13.21 -31.92
C GLU A 476 -19.04 -13.85 -31.11
N GLN A 477 -18.91 -15.09 -30.66
CA GLN A 477 -19.92 -15.76 -29.85
C GLN A 477 -20.03 -15.09 -28.46
N THR A 478 -18.89 -14.86 -27.81
CA THR A 478 -18.83 -14.16 -26.52
C THR A 478 -19.38 -12.74 -26.66
N ARG A 479 -19.00 -12.01 -27.71
CA ARG A 479 -19.55 -10.69 -28.02
C ARG A 479 -21.07 -10.69 -28.08
N GLN A 480 -21.66 -11.62 -28.83
CA GLN A 480 -23.12 -11.74 -28.95
C GLN A 480 -23.80 -12.09 -27.64
N GLN A 481 -23.18 -12.95 -26.82
CA GLN A 481 -23.68 -13.28 -25.49
C GLN A 481 -23.70 -12.09 -24.55
N MET A 482 -22.67 -11.22 -24.60
CA MET A 482 -22.62 -9.99 -23.80
C MET A 482 -23.81 -9.08 -24.11
N PHE A 483 -24.13 -8.86 -25.39
CA PHE A 483 -25.28 -8.04 -25.78
C PHE A 483 -26.64 -8.70 -25.43
N ALA A 484 -26.74 -10.02 -25.57
CA ALA A 484 -27.96 -10.76 -25.27
C ALA A 484 -28.21 -10.92 -23.75
N GLY A 485 -27.17 -10.83 -22.93
CA GLY A 485 -27.22 -11.02 -21.47
C GLY A 485 -27.83 -9.86 -20.69
N GLY A 486 -28.03 -8.72 -21.32
CA GLY A 486 -28.49 -7.51 -20.63
C GLY A 486 -27.39 -6.79 -19.85
N PRO A 487 -27.74 -5.81 -18.99
CA PRO A 487 -26.76 -5.06 -18.19
C PRO A 487 -25.96 -6.01 -17.28
N ALA A 488 -24.62 -5.97 -17.42
CA ALA A 488 -23.69 -6.81 -16.66
C ALA A 488 -22.27 -6.29 -16.80
N VAL A 489 -21.36 -6.76 -15.96
CA VAL A 489 -19.92 -6.49 -16.03
C VAL A 489 -19.21 -7.74 -16.54
N TYR A 490 -18.38 -7.56 -17.56
CA TYR A 490 -17.57 -8.63 -18.16
C TYR A 490 -16.09 -8.29 -18.07
N GLU A 491 -15.24 -9.28 -17.80
CA GLU A 491 -13.79 -9.17 -17.91
C GLU A 491 -13.35 -9.76 -19.26
N ILE A 492 -12.70 -8.95 -20.07
CA ILE A 492 -12.08 -9.38 -21.32
C ILE A 492 -10.56 -9.41 -21.11
N ARG A 493 -9.97 -10.56 -21.39
CA ARG A 493 -8.51 -10.75 -21.29
C ARG A 493 -7.86 -10.46 -22.62
N GLY A 494 -6.57 -10.12 -22.56
CA GLY A 494 -5.75 -9.85 -23.73
C GLY A 494 -4.27 -9.95 -23.40
N GLU A 495 -3.45 -9.73 -24.43
CA GLU A 495 -2.00 -9.71 -24.33
C GLU A 495 -1.44 -8.42 -24.94
N ALA A 496 -0.56 -7.75 -24.21
CA ALA A 496 0.13 -6.53 -24.62
C ALA A 496 1.65 -6.75 -24.54
N GLN A 497 2.30 -7.05 -25.66
CA GLN A 497 3.76 -7.32 -25.75
C GLN A 497 4.25 -8.45 -24.79
N GLY A 498 3.46 -9.52 -24.66
CA GLY A 498 3.78 -10.65 -23.77
C GLY A 498 3.28 -10.47 -22.33
N LEU A 499 2.67 -9.33 -21.99
CA LEU A 499 2.08 -9.08 -20.67
C LEU A 499 0.57 -9.35 -20.70
N PRO A 500 0.00 -9.94 -19.62
CA PRO A 500 -1.44 -10.07 -19.50
C PRO A 500 -2.08 -8.68 -19.37
N ALA A 501 -3.19 -8.47 -20.09
CA ALA A 501 -4.01 -7.26 -20.04
C ALA A 501 -5.46 -7.62 -19.74
N ARG A 502 -6.19 -6.77 -19.03
CA ARG A 502 -7.61 -6.95 -18.70
C ARG A 502 -8.39 -5.70 -19.05
N CYS A 503 -9.59 -5.88 -19.59
CA CYS A 503 -10.54 -4.80 -19.80
C CYS A 503 -11.87 -5.15 -19.13
N GLN A 504 -12.28 -4.35 -18.19
CA GLN A 504 -13.62 -4.42 -17.60
C GLN A 504 -14.60 -3.73 -18.52
N VAL A 505 -15.55 -4.48 -19.08
CA VAL A 505 -16.61 -3.98 -19.94
C VAL A 505 -17.92 -3.91 -19.17
N ASN A 506 -18.37 -2.72 -18.88
CA ASN A 506 -19.65 -2.45 -18.22
C ASN A 506 -20.75 -2.31 -19.27
N MET A 507 -21.50 -3.40 -19.52
CA MET A 507 -22.67 -3.38 -20.40
C MET A 507 -23.83 -2.72 -19.66
N VAL A 508 -24.36 -1.62 -20.19
CA VAL A 508 -25.44 -0.86 -19.58
C VAL A 508 -26.56 -0.62 -20.59
N GLN A 509 -27.79 -0.55 -20.11
CA GLN A 509 -28.87 0.04 -20.89
C GLN A 509 -28.97 1.52 -20.53
N PHE A 510 -28.46 2.37 -21.41
CA PHE A 510 -28.34 3.79 -21.12
C PHE A 510 -29.74 4.45 -21.14
N ASN A 511 -30.07 5.18 -20.06
CA ASN A 511 -31.26 6.04 -20.02
C ASN A 511 -30.86 7.42 -20.51
N TYR A 512 -31.39 7.84 -21.66
CA TYR A 512 -31.12 9.14 -22.24
C TYR A 512 -31.88 10.29 -21.54
N LEU A 513 -32.91 9.98 -20.72
CA LEU A 513 -33.57 11.00 -19.91
C LEU A 513 -32.72 11.34 -18.68
N GLU A 514 -32.62 12.60 -18.39
CA GLU A 514 -32.06 13.10 -17.14
C GLU A 514 -33.17 13.09 -16.07
N ASN A 515 -32.81 12.65 -14.86
CA ASN A 515 -33.71 12.66 -13.71
C ASN A 515 -35.05 11.95 -13.99
N GLY A 516 -35.00 10.79 -14.64
CA GLY A 516 -36.23 10.02 -14.99
C GLY A 516 -36.90 9.36 -13.77
N ASP A 517 -36.15 9.16 -12.70
CA ASP A 517 -36.54 8.62 -11.39
C ASP A 517 -36.79 9.72 -10.34
N PHE A 518 -36.67 10.98 -10.68
CA PHE A 518 -36.81 12.16 -9.81
C PHE A 518 -35.89 12.19 -8.58
N GLU A 519 -34.90 11.30 -8.46
CA GLU A 519 -34.03 11.14 -7.28
C GLU A 519 -33.12 12.36 -7.01
N THR A 520 -33.03 13.34 -7.93
CA THR A 520 -32.41 14.65 -7.64
C THR A 520 -33.22 15.48 -6.64
N GLY A 521 -34.47 15.13 -6.36
CA GLY A 521 -35.40 15.91 -5.54
C GLY A 521 -35.93 17.18 -6.23
N SER A 522 -35.72 17.29 -7.53
CA SER A 522 -36.16 18.42 -8.37
C SER A 522 -36.99 17.92 -9.55
N GLN A 523 -37.83 18.80 -10.08
CA GLN A 523 -38.54 18.57 -11.35
C GLN A 523 -37.60 18.70 -12.55
N GLU A 524 -36.59 19.56 -12.46
CA GLU A 524 -35.65 19.79 -13.56
C GLU A 524 -34.92 18.50 -14.01
N PRO A 525 -34.73 18.29 -15.33
CA PRO A 525 -35.07 19.19 -16.46
C PRO A 525 -36.45 18.94 -17.10
N TRP A 526 -37.37 18.24 -16.40
CA TRP A 526 -38.70 18.01 -16.93
C TRP A 526 -39.53 19.29 -17.03
N THR A 527 -40.17 19.51 -18.18
CA THR A 527 -41.07 20.61 -18.41
C THR A 527 -42.49 20.24 -17.99
N LEU A 528 -43.05 20.98 -17.05
CA LEU A 528 -44.42 20.83 -16.60
C LEU A 528 -45.32 21.85 -17.35
N ILE A 529 -46.33 21.33 -18.04
CA ILE A 529 -47.32 22.14 -18.79
C ILE A 529 -48.67 21.99 -18.12
N GLU A 530 -49.06 22.94 -17.31
CA GLU A 530 -50.35 22.96 -16.63
C GLU A 530 -51.44 23.58 -17.52
N ARG A 531 -52.56 22.86 -17.70
CA ARG A 531 -53.81 23.34 -18.38
C ARG A 531 -54.95 23.45 -17.39
N GLY A 532 -54.94 22.67 -16.33
CA GLY A 532 -55.80 22.80 -15.17
C GLY A 532 -55.06 23.42 -13.99
N ARG A 533 -55.69 23.45 -12.80
CA ARG A 533 -55.06 23.92 -11.56
C ARG A 533 -55.21 22.86 -10.48
N ALA A 534 -54.25 21.98 -10.40
CA ALA A 534 -54.16 21.02 -9.30
C ALA A 534 -53.85 21.74 -7.96
N ASP A 535 -54.40 21.23 -6.86
CA ASP A 535 -54.10 21.78 -5.53
C ASP A 535 -52.65 21.45 -5.10
N GLN A 536 -52.13 20.29 -5.52
CA GLN A 536 -50.79 19.84 -5.29
C GLN A 536 -50.18 19.27 -6.59
N LEU A 537 -49.02 19.74 -6.98
CA LEU A 537 -48.28 19.27 -8.15
C LEU A 537 -46.80 19.62 -7.95
N TYR A 538 -46.01 18.67 -7.45
CA TYR A 538 -44.60 18.89 -7.08
C TYR A 538 -43.84 17.56 -6.93
N VAL A 539 -42.51 17.58 -6.88
CA VAL A 539 -41.68 16.43 -6.60
C VAL A 539 -41.69 16.16 -5.08
N GLU A 540 -42.21 15.00 -4.67
CA GLU A 540 -42.42 14.59 -3.28
C GLU A 540 -41.33 13.60 -2.83
N ASN A 541 -40.84 13.74 -1.58
CA ASN A 541 -39.95 12.78 -0.92
C ASN A 541 -40.77 11.83 -0.04
N LYS A 542 -41.07 10.65 -0.56
CA LYS A 542 -41.83 9.64 0.17
C LYS A 542 -41.61 8.26 -0.42
N ALA A 543 -40.61 7.54 0.12
CA ALA A 543 -40.20 6.22 -0.38
C ALA A 543 -41.32 5.17 -0.44
N SER A 544 -42.33 5.24 0.44
CA SER A 544 -43.47 4.32 0.40
C SER A 544 -44.40 4.50 -0.81
N ASP A 545 -44.27 5.60 -1.51
CA ASP A 545 -45.10 6.03 -2.63
C ASP A 545 -44.31 6.17 -3.93
N SER A 546 -43.00 5.87 -3.93
CA SER A 546 -42.12 5.85 -5.10
C SER A 546 -42.07 4.44 -5.71
N LEU A 547 -41.87 4.35 -7.01
CA LEU A 547 -41.62 3.10 -7.72
C LEU A 547 -40.25 2.52 -7.35
N ASP A 548 -39.24 3.42 -7.33
CA ASP A 548 -37.90 3.13 -6.86
C ASP A 548 -37.36 4.35 -6.09
N GLY A 549 -36.34 4.17 -5.25
CA GLY A 549 -35.79 5.27 -4.48
C GLY A 549 -36.73 5.89 -3.45
N LYS A 550 -36.83 7.23 -3.44
CA LYS A 550 -37.63 7.98 -2.45
C LYS A 550 -38.33 9.22 -2.99
N TRP A 551 -38.06 9.59 -4.23
CA TRP A 551 -38.63 10.78 -4.85
C TRP A 551 -39.49 10.39 -6.04
N HIS A 552 -40.59 11.16 -6.29
CA HIS A 552 -41.48 10.98 -7.43
C HIS A 552 -42.22 12.29 -7.70
N MET A 553 -42.80 12.46 -8.90
CA MET A 553 -43.73 13.55 -9.20
C MET A 553 -45.10 13.24 -8.60
N HIS A 554 -45.60 14.08 -7.72
CA HIS A 554 -46.90 13.97 -7.04
C HIS A 554 -47.92 14.92 -7.60
N PHE A 555 -49.21 14.48 -7.74
CA PHE A 555 -50.33 15.34 -7.98
C PHE A 555 -51.53 14.99 -7.12
N TRP A 556 -52.32 15.99 -6.71
CA TRP A 556 -53.59 15.83 -6.01
C TRP A 556 -54.48 17.04 -6.23
N SER A 557 -55.80 16.85 -6.34
CA SER A 557 -56.80 17.93 -6.32
C SER A 557 -58.16 17.44 -5.80
N ALA A 558 -58.76 18.24 -4.93
CA ALA A 558 -60.15 18.03 -4.44
C ALA A 558 -61.20 18.49 -5.44
N GLU A 559 -60.88 19.40 -6.34
CA GLU A 559 -61.83 19.95 -7.33
C GLU A 559 -61.99 19.01 -8.54
N ARG A 560 -63.22 18.86 -9.03
CA ARG A 560 -63.46 18.18 -10.30
C ARG A 560 -62.83 18.95 -11.45
N ASP A 561 -62.32 18.24 -12.42
CA ASP A 561 -61.74 18.76 -13.66
C ASP A 561 -60.51 19.68 -13.47
N SER A 562 -59.87 19.68 -12.29
CA SER A 562 -58.73 20.55 -12.01
C SER A 562 -57.39 19.92 -12.36
N VAL A 563 -57.26 18.57 -12.42
CA VAL A 563 -56.05 17.90 -12.82
C VAL A 563 -56.00 17.77 -14.33
N ASP A 564 -55.22 18.67 -14.98
CA ASP A 564 -54.91 18.63 -16.41
C ASP A 564 -53.53 19.21 -16.63
N PHE A 565 -52.55 18.33 -16.85
CA PHE A 565 -51.15 18.71 -17.09
C PHE A 565 -50.43 17.71 -18.00
N SER A 566 -49.30 18.11 -18.53
CA SER A 566 -48.30 17.20 -19.13
C SER A 566 -46.96 17.43 -18.46
N LEU A 567 -46.18 16.35 -18.33
CA LEU A 567 -44.80 16.35 -17.88
C LEU A 567 -43.97 15.75 -19.00
N GLU A 568 -43.02 16.49 -19.54
CA GLU A 568 -42.27 16.10 -20.73
C GLU A 568 -40.81 16.50 -20.69
N GLN A 569 -39.96 15.77 -21.40
CA GLN A 569 -38.56 16.09 -21.61
C GLN A 569 -38.22 16.04 -23.10
N SER A 570 -37.49 17.06 -23.60
CA SER A 570 -37.10 17.18 -25.00
C SER A 570 -35.59 16.98 -25.14
N LEU A 571 -35.18 16.16 -26.10
CA LEU A 571 -33.78 15.79 -26.38
C LEU A 571 -33.47 16.12 -27.84
N THR A 572 -32.35 16.85 -28.07
CA THR A 572 -31.99 17.38 -29.42
C THR A 572 -30.84 16.67 -30.09
N ASP A 573 -29.97 15.99 -29.33
CA ASP A 573 -28.67 15.45 -29.81
C ASP A 573 -28.61 13.92 -29.82
N LEU A 574 -29.78 13.27 -29.93
CA LEU A 574 -29.84 11.83 -30.01
C LEU A 574 -29.32 11.33 -31.37
N ALA A 575 -28.62 10.17 -31.35
CA ALA A 575 -28.19 9.53 -32.58
C ALA A 575 -29.39 9.05 -33.41
N PRO A 576 -29.28 9.02 -34.76
CA PRO A 576 -30.30 8.36 -35.59
C PRO A 576 -30.47 6.91 -35.18
N GLY A 577 -31.74 6.47 -35.02
CA GLY A 577 -32.00 5.10 -34.56
C GLY A 577 -33.44 4.88 -34.14
N SER A 578 -33.70 3.74 -33.53
CA SER A 578 -34.97 3.39 -32.89
C SER A 578 -34.84 3.54 -31.37
N TYR A 579 -35.89 4.08 -30.75
CA TYR A 579 -35.91 4.33 -29.31
C TYR A 579 -37.16 3.74 -28.67
N ARG A 580 -37.02 3.37 -27.39
CA ARG A 580 -38.08 2.90 -26.53
C ARG A 580 -38.22 3.84 -25.34
N PHE A 581 -39.42 4.35 -25.12
CA PHE A 581 -39.77 5.17 -23.96
C PHE A 581 -40.69 4.41 -23.04
N SER A 582 -40.41 4.46 -21.73
CA SER A 582 -41.31 3.95 -20.69
C SER A 582 -41.46 4.97 -19.57
N ILE A 583 -42.62 4.98 -18.92
CA ILE A 583 -42.94 5.82 -17.77
C ILE A 583 -44.03 5.16 -16.95
N SER A 584 -43.97 5.29 -15.63
CA SER A 584 -44.93 4.65 -14.73
C SER A 584 -45.79 5.66 -13.98
N ILE A 585 -47.04 5.31 -13.76
CA ILE A 585 -48.01 6.08 -12.97
C ILE A 585 -48.74 5.19 -11.97
N MET A 586 -49.01 5.72 -10.79
CA MET A 586 -49.88 5.14 -9.77
C MET A 586 -50.86 6.23 -9.32
N GLY A 587 -52.11 5.83 -8.97
CA GLY A 587 -53.05 6.82 -8.46
C GLY A 587 -54.44 6.26 -8.23
N GLY A 588 -55.39 7.15 -7.87
CA GLY A 588 -56.77 6.75 -7.60
C GLY A 588 -57.72 7.93 -7.47
N ASP A 589 -58.97 7.62 -7.14
CA ASP A 589 -60.10 8.58 -7.03
C ASP A 589 -60.29 9.44 -8.30
N CYS A 590 -59.94 8.89 -9.45
CA CYS A 590 -60.13 9.46 -10.77
C CYS A 590 -61.39 8.86 -11.41
N GLY A 591 -62.37 9.69 -11.76
CA GLY A 591 -63.58 9.29 -12.48
C GLY A 591 -63.28 9.07 -13.97
N GLU A 592 -63.79 9.99 -14.86
CA GLU A 592 -63.33 9.94 -16.25
C GLU A 592 -61.90 10.40 -16.36
N THR A 593 -61.05 9.61 -17.04
CA THR A 593 -59.62 9.86 -17.18
C THR A 593 -59.20 9.88 -18.64
N GLU A 594 -58.27 10.76 -18.97
CA GLU A 594 -57.54 10.79 -20.22
C GLU A 594 -56.03 10.86 -19.83
N ILE A 595 -55.43 9.69 -19.60
CA ILE A 595 -54.01 9.55 -19.18
C ILE A 595 -53.30 8.72 -20.21
N PHE A 596 -52.20 9.26 -20.76
CA PHE A 596 -51.39 8.52 -21.74
C PHE A 596 -49.93 9.03 -21.75
N ALA A 597 -49.02 8.10 -21.98
CA ALA A 597 -47.64 8.41 -22.37
C ALA A 597 -47.61 8.75 -23.85
N TYR A 598 -46.69 9.62 -24.27
CA TYR A 598 -46.58 10.03 -25.67
C TYR A 598 -45.13 10.30 -26.07
N ALA A 599 -44.91 10.23 -27.39
CA ALA A 599 -43.69 10.65 -28.05
C ALA A 599 -43.96 11.57 -29.22
N LEU A 600 -43.24 12.71 -29.30
CA LEU A 600 -43.28 13.66 -30.39
C LEU A 600 -41.93 13.71 -31.09
N VAL A 601 -41.90 13.68 -32.41
CA VAL A 601 -40.71 13.97 -33.22
C VAL A 601 -40.94 15.29 -33.93
N ASP A 602 -40.05 16.27 -33.71
CA ASP A 602 -40.17 17.65 -34.22
C ASP A 602 -41.56 18.28 -33.91
N GLY A 603 -42.08 17.98 -32.70
CA GLY A 603 -43.36 18.43 -32.22
C GLY A 603 -44.60 17.74 -32.83
N GLN A 604 -44.42 16.71 -33.67
CA GLN A 604 -45.51 15.89 -34.22
C GLN A 604 -45.64 14.59 -33.41
N LEU A 605 -46.86 14.26 -32.99
CA LEU A 605 -47.17 13.02 -32.29
C LEU A 605 -46.87 11.81 -33.20
N VAL A 606 -45.95 10.95 -32.77
CA VAL A 606 -45.57 9.73 -33.51
C VAL A 606 -46.09 8.46 -32.84
N ASP A 607 -46.25 8.48 -31.51
CA ASP A 607 -46.79 7.33 -30.75
C ASP A 607 -47.39 7.79 -29.43
N SER A 608 -48.34 6.99 -28.91
CA SER A 608 -48.95 7.19 -27.59
C SER A 608 -49.54 5.89 -27.05
N ALA A 609 -49.45 5.69 -25.73
CA ALA A 609 -50.04 4.55 -25.03
C ALA A 609 -50.92 4.99 -23.86
N PRO A 610 -52.18 4.50 -23.76
CA PRO A 610 -53.05 4.82 -22.63
C PRO A 610 -52.49 4.28 -21.32
N MET A 611 -52.72 5.01 -20.22
CA MET A 611 -52.39 4.60 -18.87
C MET A 611 -53.59 4.69 -17.95
N GLN A 612 -53.56 3.89 -16.86
CA GLN A 612 -54.65 3.81 -15.90
C GLN A 612 -54.15 4.01 -14.48
N VAL A 613 -54.96 4.70 -13.68
CA VAL A 613 -54.77 4.79 -12.22
C VAL A 613 -55.92 4.10 -11.53
N THR A 614 -55.61 3.25 -10.55
CA THR A 614 -56.63 2.39 -9.90
C THR A 614 -56.64 2.51 -8.38
N VAL A 615 -55.54 2.15 -7.73
CA VAL A 615 -55.39 2.15 -6.26
C VAL A 615 -53.92 2.42 -5.90
N TRP A 616 -53.67 2.71 -4.62
CA TRP A 616 -52.35 2.83 -4.07
C TRP A 616 -51.54 1.53 -4.24
N ASP A 617 -50.25 1.64 -4.48
CA ASP A 617 -49.28 0.55 -4.71
C ASP A 617 -49.56 -0.31 -5.96
N SER A 618 -50.35 0.25 -6.90
CA SER A 618 -50.63 -0.37 -8.20
C SER A 618 -50.13 0.52 -9.32
N TRP A 619 -48.92 0.26 -9.76
CA TRP A 619 -48.25 1.02 -10.83
C TRP A 619 -48.67 0.48 -12.20
N ASP A 620 -49.00 1.40 -13.12
CA ASP A 620 -49.18 1.12 -14.53
C ASP A 620 -48.04 1.74 -15.32
N THR A 621 -47.39 0.93 -16.17
CA THR A 621 -46.23 1.32 -16.95
C THR A 621 -46.57 1.32 -18.44
N ALA A 622 -46.57 2.48 -19.04
CA ALA A 622 -46.65 2.60 -20.48
C ALA A 622 -45.31 2.40 -21.15
N VAL A 623 -45.32 1.77 -22.31
CA VAL A 623 -44.15 1.51 -23.14
C VAL A 623 -44.44 1.89 -24.58
N LEU A 624 -43.67 2.80 -25.15
CA LEU A 624 -43.66 3.14 -26.55
C LEU A 624 -42.37 2.59 -27.17
N SER A 625 -42.44 1.78 -28.21
CA SER A 625 -41.29 1.15 -28.87
C SER A 625 -41.24 1.50 -30.36
N GLY A 626 -40.07 1.42 -30.94
CA GLY A 626 -39.90 1.71 -32.38
C GLY A 626 -40.01 3.18 -32.73
N ILE A 627 -39.77 4.07 -31.78
CA ILE A 627 -39.73 5.54 -32.04
C ILE A 627 -38.50 5.83 -32.90
N ARG A 628 -38.69 6.18 -34.17
CA ARG A 628 -37.61 6.41 -35.12
C ARG A 628 -37.19 7.85 -35.16
N LEU A 629 -35.88 8.07 -35.06
CA LEU A 629 -35.25 9.38 -35.24
C LEU A 629 -34.28 9.40 -36.40
N GLU A 630 -34.32 10.47 -37.16
CA GLU A 630 -33.29 10.84 -38.14
C GLU A 630 -32.32 11.86 -37.55
N ARG A 631 -31.23 12.09 -38.21
CA ARG A 631 -30.19 13.01 -37.72
C ARG A 631 -30.69 14.44 -37.56
N GLY A 632 -30.55 15.01 -36.36
CA GLY A 632 -30.89 16.39 -36.04
C GLY A 632 -32.36 16.62 -35.71
N GLN A 633 -33.16 15.57 -35.57
CA GLN A 633 -34.52 15.68 -35.08
C GLN A 633 -34.55 15.80 -33.55
N THR A 634 -35.59 16.44 -33.04
CA THR A 634 -35.89 16.56 -31.62
C THR A 634 -36.91 15.51 -31.21
N LEU A 635 -36.57 14.71 -30.17
CA LEU A 635 -37.51 13.82 -29.53
C LEU A 635 -38.04 14.45 -28.24
N THR A 636 -39.37 14.54 -28.11
CA THR A 636 -40.01 14.89 -26.85
C THR A 636 -40.82 13.70 -26.38
N VAL A 637 -40.57 13.24 -25.15
CA VAL A 637 -41.33 12.17 -24.51
C VAL A 637 -41.94 12.65 -23.22
N GLY A 638 -43.10 12.11 -22.86
CA GLY A 638 -43.77 12.54 -21.64
C GLY A 638 -45.05 11.79 -21.34
N VAL A 639 -45.74 12.25 -20.31
CA VAL A 639 -47.07 11.79 -19.92
C VAL A 639 -48.05 12.96 -19.84
N SER A 640 -49.24 12.76 -20.36
CA SER A 640 -50.37 13.67 -20.20
C SER A 640 -51.38 13.08 -19.23
N VAL A 641 -51.75 13.86 -18.24
CA VAL A 641 -52.70 13.48 -17.19
C VAL A 641 -53.87 14.43 -17.16
N LYS A 642 -55.05 13.90 -17.39
CA LYS A 642 -56.32 14.61 -17.21
C LYS A 642 -57.27 13.74 -16.46
N CYS A 643 -57.65 14.17 -15.26
CA CYS A 643 -58.52 13.42 -14.37
C CYS A 643 -59.70 14.24 -13.91
N GLN A 644 -60.94 13.66 -13.98
CA GLN A 644 -62.07 14.15 -13.22
C GLN A 644 -62.01 13.56 -11.80
N GLY A 645 -61.93 14.42 -10.77
CA GLY A 645 -61.93 13.98 -9.39
C GLY A 645 -63.18 13.21 -9.02
N ALA A 646 -63.05 12.09 -8.31
CA ALA A 646 -64.13 11.32 -7.68
C ALA A 646 -63.76 11.11 -6.21
N GLY A 647 -64.70 10.78 -5.37
CA GLY A 647 -64.45 10.49 -3.97
C GLY A 647 -63.85 11.69 -3.20
N ASN A 648 -62.60 11.49 -2.69
CA ASN A 648 -61.84 12.49 -1.92
C ASN A 648 -60.90 13.35 -2.75
N GLY A 649 -61.00 13.30 -4.09
CA GLY A 649 -60.17 14.01 -5.02
C GLY A 649 -59.17 13.13 -5.78
N ALA A 650 -58.91 13.50 -7.06
CA ALA A 650 -57.94 12.79 -7.90
C ALA A 650 -56.49 12.94 -7.36
N TRP A 651 -55.80 11.83 -7.30
CA TRP A 651 -54.41 11.79 -6.85
C TRP A 651 -53.54 10.82 -7.65
N GLY A 652 -52.24 11.08 -7.72
CA GLY A 652 -51.33 10.12 -8.32
C GLY A 652 -49.83 10.47 -8.14
N LYS A 653 -49.03 9.57 -8.60
CA LYS A 653 -47.59 9.59 -8.60
C LYS A 653 -47.06 9.19 -9.97
N ILE A 654 -46.01 9.84 -10.43
CA ILE A 654 -45.33 9.51 -11.70
C ILE A 654 -43.87 9.29 -11.38
N ASP A 655 -43.29 8.19 -11.90
CA ASP A 655 -41.94 7.77 -11.58
C ASP A 655 -41.37 6.83 -12.66
N GLY A 656 -40.06 6.55 -12.60
CA GLY A 656 -39.40 5.52 -13.39
C GLY A 656 -39.44 5.76 -14.90
N ALA A 657 -39.26 7.00 -15.35
CA ALA A 657 -39.19 7.31 -16.77
C ALA A 657 -37.83 6.90 -17.35
N ALA A 658 -37.85 6.19 -18.48
CA ALA A 658 -36.66 5.78 -19.19
C ALA A 658 -36.82 5.90 -20.71
N LEU A 659 -35.78 6.41 -21.37
CA LEU A 659 -35.61 6.40 -22.81
C LEU A 659 -34.35 5.63 -23.15
N ASN A 660 -34.49 4.53 -23.86
CA ASN A 660 -33.38 3.67 -24.24
C ASN A 660 -33.30 3.56 -25.76
N ALA A 661 -32.11 3.41 -26.32
CA ALA A 661 -31.95 3.02 -27.71
C ALA A 661 -32.37 1.55 -27.87
N GLU A 662 -32.99 1.20 -29.00
CA GLU A 662 -33.29 -0.17 -29.40
C GLU A 662 -32.24 -0.61 -30.42
N GLY A 663 -31.58 -1.75 -30.17
CA GLY A 663 -30.54 -2.34 -31.00
C GLY A 663 -31.08 -2.92 -32.32
#